data_1126ce9f730b74c07bbb03b46c406942
#
_entry.id   1126ce9f730b74c07bbb03b46c406942
#
_cell.length_a   1.000
_cell.length_b   1.000
_cell.length_c   1.000
_cell.angle_alpha   90.00
_cell.angle_beta   90.00
_cell.angle_gamma   90.00
#
_symmetry.space_group_name_H-M   'P 1'
#
loop_
_entity.id
_entity.type
_entity.pdbx_description
1 polymer ?
#
loop_
_entity_poly.entity_id
_entity_poly.type
_entity_poly.pdbx_seq_one_letter_code
_entity_poly.pdbx_strand_id
1 'polypeptide(L)'
;MKNLFLIYLCFLGMIGPSLAHDGYKLWLDYQPIEHPELNQTVSELFSGIFFFGKNPSYQMIQNELELASQGFLNSAPTFRAERFESTKLWIGTREELSQFLGLEHQTKIKSLGAEGYWRGTIIHEGKNYYALIGNSAVATLYATFDLLKSIQSNTFDKNTEKTDFPKVKLRMLNHWDNLDRTVERGYAGFSIWDWHRLPGYVDPRYVDYARANASLGINAVSLTNVNANAWILREDFVEKVKVLADIFRPYGIQVFLTARFSAPIEMGKLETADPLDQEVQKFWKDRVAMIYKAIPDFGGFLVKANSEGQPGPHEYNRDHATGANLLADALSPHGGIVIWRAFVYSHEIDEDRHKQANLEFEPLDGKFRDNVILQVKNGAIDFQPREPFHPLFGAVENTNLGMEFQITQEYLGQATQLVYLGTMWEEILQSKTYRPTDSSTVAGIIDGSDSKQNHTLMAGVSNIGTDRNWTGHLFGQANWFAFGQLAWDPDRSAAQISEEWIKLTFGQKEGLLTQIQELMMGSHEAAVNYMTPLGLHHLMGRSHHYGPGPWVEGGRADWTSLYYHRADSLGIGFDRTASGSGALNQYASQISRVWSDPKQTPEKFLLWFHHLAWDYEMKSGNTLWEEICLHYDKGVKTARHMRDLWRALENQVDAARFSHVDQLLGIQIEEAEWWRNSSLLYFQTFANRPFPESIEKPEGELEFFKQQRFPFAPGIRPNW
;
A
#
# COMPACT_ATOMS: atom_id res chain seq x y z
N MET A 1 -48.02 29.57 -27.41
CA MET A 1 -47.50 28.21 -27.34
C MET A 1 -46.18 28.03 -28.11
N LYS A 2 -45.97 28.60 -29.29
CA LYS A 2 -44.69 28.44 -30.02
C LYS A 2 -43.47 29.05 -29.31
N ASN A 3 -43.60 30.14 -28.58
CA ASN A 3 -42.48 30.80 -27.89
C ASN A 3 -42.09 30.08 -26.55
N LEU A 4 -43.00 29.36 -25.90
CA LEU A 4 -42.67 28.56 -24.74
C LEU A 4 -41.88 27.27 -25.11
N PHE A 5 -42.11 26.72 -26.30
CA PHE A 5 -41.41 25.53 -26.78
C PHE A 5 -39.95 25.86 -27.18
N LEU A 6 -39.68 27.07 -27.68
CA LEU A 6 -38.31 27.50 -28.00
C LEU A 6 -37.47 27.75 -26.73
N ILE A 7 -38.07 28.28 -25.67
CA ILE A 7 -37.39 28.49 -24.38
C ILE A 7 -37.06 27.14 -23.72
N TYR A 8 -37.95 26.15 -23.85
CA TYR A 8 -37.68 24.78 -23.31
C TYR A 8 -36.56 24.05 -24.10
N LEU A 9 -36.48 24.26 -25.44
CA LEU A 9 -35.37 23.72 -26.24
C LEU A 9 -34.03 24.42 -25.96
N CYS A 10 -34.01 25.71 -25.66
CA CYS A 10 -32.81 26.42 -25.26
C CYS A 10 -32.29 26.00 -23.86
N PHE A 11 -33.19 25.65 -22.94
CA PHE A 11 -32.81 25.14 -21.63
C PHE A 11 -32.31 23.67 -21.67
N LEU A 12 -32.82 22.85 -22.58
CA LEU A 12 -32.28 21.47 -22.79
C LEU A 12 -30.93 21.45 -23.51
N GLY A 13 -30.58 22.51 -24.26
CA GLY A 13 -29.29 22.66 -24.93
C GLY A 13 -28.16 23.15 -24.02
N MET A 14 -28.45 23.59 -22.79
CA MET A 14 -27.44 24.06 -21.82
C MET A 14 -27.13 23.03 -20.70
N ILE A 15 -27.81 21.89 -20.65
CA ILE A 15 -27.43 20.78 -19.82
C ILE A 15 -26.48 19.91 -20.65
N GLY A 16 -25.26 20.38 -20.86
CA GLY A 16 -24.15 19.46 -21.20
C GLY A 16 -24.13 18.37 -20.13
N PRO A 17 -23.86 17.11 -20.49
CA PRO A 17 -23.70 16.07 -19.47
C PRO A 17 -22.56 16.51 -18.55
N SER A 18 -22.90 17.03 -17.37
CA SER A 18 -21.94 17.13 -16.28
C SER A 18 -21.59 15.67 -15.96
N LEU A 19 -20.54 15.16 -16.57
CA LEU A 19 -19.95 13.89 -16.20
C LEU A 19 -19.43 14.08 -14.78
N ALA A 20 -20.22 13.67 -13.80
CA ALA A 20 -19.77 13.64 -12.43
C ALA A 20 -18.52 12.75 -12.35
N HIS A 21 -17.44 13.27 -11.79
CA HIS A 21 -16.23 12.49 -11.53
C HIS A 21 -16.52 11.50 -10.38
N ASP A 22 -16.81 10.24 -10.74
CA ASP A 22 -17.17 9.18 -9.81
C ASP A 22 -15.95 8.44 -9.22
N GLY A 23 -14.74 8.88 -9.57
CA GLY A 23 -13.48 8.29 -9.12
C GLY A 23 -13.07 7.00 -9.83
N TYR A 24 -13.87 6.46 -10.75
CA TYR A 24 -13.59 5.19 -11.41
C TYR A 24 -12.30 5.19 -12.23
N LYS A 25 -12.01 6.29 -12.91
CA LYS A 25 -10.83 6.40 -13.78
C LYS A 25 -9.53 6.64 -13.02
N LEU A 26 -9.60 6.84 -11.70
CA LEU A 26 -8.43 7.06 -10.85
C LEU A 26 -7.65 8.31 -11.31
N TRP A 27 -6.33 8.28 -11.21
CA TRP A 27 -5.38 9.28 -11.73
C TRP A 27 -5.15 9.17 -13.25
N LEU A 28 -5.87 8.29 -13.94
CA LEU A 28 -5.81 8.05 -15.38
C LEU A 28 -7.01 8.67 -16.11
N ASP A 29 -7.70 9.64 -15.50
CA ASP A 29 -8.75 10.43 -16.12
C ASP A 29 -8.14 11.60 -16.88
N TYR A 30 -7.63 11.33 -18.06
CA TYR A 30 -6.96 12.32 -18.90
C TYR A 30 -7.88 13.49 -19.23
N GLN A 31 -7.49 14.70 -18.79
CA GLN A 31 -8.25 15.94 -18.97
C GLN A 31 -7.69 16.78 -20.11
N PRO A 32 -8.49 17.60 -20.79
CA PRO A 32 -8.03 18.47 -21.86
C PRO A 32 -6.84 19.33 -21.45
N ILE A 33 -5.84 19.42 -22.32
CA ILE A 33 -4.66 20.28 -22.11
C ILE A 33 -5.08 21.72 -22.33
N GLU A 34 -5.09 22.53 -21.26
CA GLU A 34 -5.44 23.95 -21.29
C GLU A 34 -4.27 24.81 -21.80
N HIS A 35 -3.02 24.38 -21.64
CA HIS A 35 -1.82 25.13 -22.01
C HIS A 35 -1.58 25.06 -23.53
N PRO A 36 -1.67 26.17 -24.32
CA PRO A 36 -1.64 26.10 -25.78
C PRO A 36 -0.37 25.49 -26.37
N GLU A 37 0.81 25.83 -25.83
CA GLU A 37 2.10 25.34 -26.32
C GLU A 37 2.26 23.81 -26.05
N LEU A 38 1.82 23.36 -24.89
CA LEU A 38 1.81 21.92 -24.56
C LEU A 38 0.80 21.19 -25.45
N ASN A 39 -0.40 21.75 -25.65
CA ASN A 39 -1.42 21.16 -26.52
C ASN A 39 -0.89 20.99 -27.94
N GLN A 40 -0.23 22.02 -28.50
CA GLN A 40 0.40 21.94 -29.82
C GLN A 40 1.48 20.86 -29.86
N THR A 41 2.37 20.83 -28.87
CA THR A 41 3.47 19.85 -28.77
C THR A 41 2.95 18.42 -28.74
N VAL A 42 1.93 18.16 -27.92
CA VAL A 42 1.32 16.82 -27.79
C VAL A 42 0.55 16.44 -29.07
N SER A 43 -0.15 17.40 -29.69
CA SER A 43 -0.83 17.21 -30.99
C SER A 43 0.16 16.79 -32.07
N GLU A 44 1.31 17.48 -32.17
CA GLU A 44 2.38 17.15 -33.09
C GLU A 44 2.94 15.72 -32.79
N LEU A 45 3.20 15.41 -31.53
CA LEU A 45 3.74 14.12 -31.09
C LEU A 45 2.80 12.97 -31.48
N PHE A 46 1.50 13.11 -31.25
CA PHE A 46 0.49 12.08 -31.51
C PHE A 46 0.03 12.03 -32.98
N SER A 47 0.47 12.98 -33.84
CA SER A 47 0.16 12.95 -35.26
C SER A 47 0.90 11.88 -36.07
N GLY A 48 1.92 11.22 -35.48
CA GLY A 48 2.71 10.19 -36.14
C GLY A 48 3.44 9.27 -35.17
N ILE A 49 2.79 8.20 -34.74
CA ILE A 49 3.32 7.22 -33.77
C ILE A 49 3.77 5.96 -34.55
N PHE A 50 4.97 5.46 -34.23
CA PHE A 50 5.51 4.25 -34.85
C PHE A 50 6.07 3.27 -33.79
N PHE A 51 5.66 2.02 -33.90
CA PHE A 51 6.15 0.90 -33.10
C PHE A 51 7.22 0.10 -33.87
N PHE A 52 8.38 -0.12 -33.23
CA PHE A 52 9.48 -0.83 -33.86
C PHE A 52 9.36 -2.36 -33.78
N GLY A 53 8.41 -2.88 -33.02
CA GLY A 53 8.20 -4.30 -32.84
C GLY A 53 6.73 -4.70 -32.74
N LYS A 54 6.51 -5.98 -32.45
CA LYS A 54 5.20 -6.54 -32.17
C LYS A 54 5.26 -7.31 -30.86
N ASN A 55 4.59 -6.81 -29.84
CA ASN A 55 4.50 -7.42 -28.51
C ASN A 55 3.10 -7.17 -27.93
N PRO A 56 2.52 -8.10 -27.16
CA PRO A 56 1.23 -7.86 -26.50
C PRO A 56 1.18 -6.55 -25.69
N SER A 57 2.26 -6.15 -25.02
CA SER A 57 2.32 -4.88 -24.28
C SER A 57 2.20 -3.67 -25.20
N TYR A 58 2.59 -3.74 -26.48
CA TYR A 58 2.41 -2.63 -27.42
C TYR A 58 0.95 -2.37 -27.78
N GLN A 59 0.11 -3.42 -27.75
CA GLN A 59 -1.34 -3.21 -27.85
C GLN A 59 -1.87 -2.43 -26.64
N MET A 60 -1.34 -2.69 -25.44
CA MET A 60 -1.71 -1.93 -24.23
C MET A 60 -1.25 -0.47 -24.35
N ILE A 61 -0.04 -0.22 -24.85
CA ILE A 61 0.46 1.13 -25.14
C ILE A 61 -0.44 1.83 -26.17
N GLN A 62 -0.81 1.16 -27.25
CA GLN A 62 -1.70 1.74 -28.26
C GLN A 62 -3.03 2.15 -27.65
N ASN A 63 -3.69 1.25 -26.90
CA ASN A 63 -4.96 1.52 -26.25
C ASN A 63 -4.86 2.71 -25.29
N GLU A 64 -3.76 2.80 -24.53
CA GLU A 64 -3.53 3.89 -23.59
C GLU A 64 -3.33 5.24 -24.29
N LEU A 65 -2.57 5.26 -25.39
CA LEU A 65 -2.37 6.46 -26.20
C LEU A 65 -3.68 6.92 -26.87
N GLU A 66 -4.56 6.01 -27.26
CA GLU A 66 -5.90 6.33 -27.77
C GLU A 66 -6.77 6.99 -26.70
N LEU A 67 -6.79 6.43 -25.48
CA LEU A 67 -7.52 7.01 -24.34
C LEU A 67 -6.97 8.39 -23.97
N ALA A 68 -5.64 8.52 -23.89
CA ALA A 68 -4.98 9.76 -23.55
C ALA A 68 -5.19 10.84 -24.61
N SER A 69 -5.08 10.51 -25.89
CA SER A 69 -5.31 11.46 -26.99
C SER A 69 -6.75 11.95 -27.02
N GLN A 70 -7.70 11.05 -26.78
CA GLN A 70 -9.11 11.44 -26.69
C GLN A 70 -9.35 12.40 -25.50
N GLY A 71 -8.74 12.14 -24.34
CA GLY A 71 -8.86 13.01 -23.16
C GLY A 71 -8.13 14.36 -23.35
N PHE A 72 -6.88 14.34 -23.76
CA PHE A 72 -6.03 15.51 -23.89
C PHE A 72 -6.42 16.45 -25.05
N LEU A 73 -6.75 15.86 -26.21
CA LEU A 73 -6.87 16.60 -27.49
C LEU A 73 -8.26 16.48 -28.12
N ASN A 74 -9.16 15.69 -27.55
CA ASN A 74 -10.45 15.32 -28.14
C ASN A 74 -10.31 14.79 -29.59
N SER A 75 -9.24 14.04 -29.86
CA SER A 75 -8.94 13.48 -31.19
C SER A 75 -8.22 12.15 -31.08
N ALA A 76 -8.32 11.32 -32.11
CA ALA A 76 -7.58 10.06 -32.18
C ALA A 76 -6.10 10.30 -32.56
N PRO A 77 -5.13 9.54 -32.00
CA PRO A 77 -3.75 9.58 -32.44
C PRO A 77 -3.60 8.91 -33.80
N THR A 78 -2.52 9.21 -34.52
CA THR A 78 -2.23 8.62 -35.83
C THR A 78 -1.10 7.60 -35.72
N PHE A 79 -1.41 6.32 -35.86
CA PHE A 79 -0.42 5.24 -35.94
C PHE A 79 0.05 5.05 -37.38
N ARG A 80 1.34 4.89 -37.60
CA ARG A 80 1.96 4.74 -38.92
C ARG A 80 2.45 3.30 -39.10
N ALA A 81 2.18 2.75 -40.29
CA ALA A 81 2.66 1.43 -40.66
C ALA A 81 4.15 1.45 -41.09
N GLU A 82 4.62 2.59 -41.60
CA GLU A 82 5.99 2.80 -42.05
C GLU A 82 6.69 3.90 -41.25
N ARG A 83 8.01 3.79 -41.08
CA ARG A 83 8.83 4.65 -40.21
C ARG A 83 9.05 6.07 -40.72
N PHE A 84 8.70 6.41 -41.95
CA PHE A 84 9.23 7.56 -42.65
C PHE A 84 8.56 8.90 -42.33
N GLU A 85 9.31 9.96 -42.64
CA GLU A 85 9.17 11.43 -42.66
C GLU A 85 8.03 12.07 -41.82
N SER A 86 6.89 11.39 -41.65
CA SER A 86 5.71 11.88 -40.93
C SER A 86 5.60 11.33 -39.51
N THR A 87 6.54 10.49 -39.03
CA THR A 87 6.54 9.99 -37.63
C THR A 87 7.15 11.03 -36.70
N LYS A 88 6.63 11.11 -35.47
CA LYS A 88 7.06 12.02 -34.42
C LYS A 88 7.42 11.31 -33.14
N LEU A 89 6.69 10.23 -32.81
CA LEU A 89 6.90 9.42 -31.63
C LEU A 89 7.32 7.99 -32.01
N TRP A 90 8.47 7.59 -31.53
CA TRP A 90 9.03 6.25 -31.71
C TRP A 90 8.89 5.44 -30.44
N ILE A 91 8.39 4.21 -30.56
CA ILE A 91 8.11 3.33 -29.43
C ILE A 91 8.72 1.95 -29.68
N GLY A 92 9.53 1.47 -28.74
CA GLY A 92 10.14 0.15 -28.84
C GLY A 92 11.14 -0.14 -27.75
N THR A 93 11.71 -1.33 -27.80
CA THR A 93 12.79 -1.75 -26.90
C THR A 93 14.16 -1.24 -27.37
N ARG A 94 15.12 -1.21 -26.46
CA ARG A 94 16.52 -0.89 -26.78
C ARG A 94 17.09 -1.77 -27.90
N GLU A 95 16.69 -3.02 -27.97
CA GLU A 95 17.15 -3.95 -29.01
C GLU A 95 16.53 -3.59 -30.37
N GLU A 96 15.24 -3.31 -30.42
CA GLU A 96 14.52 -2.93 -31.63
C GLU A 96 15.00 -1.60 -32.23
N LEU A 97 15.39 -0.64 -31.37
CA LEU A 97 15.92 0.64 -31.79
C LEU A 97 17.45 0.70 -31.88
N SER A 98 18.16 -0.41 -31.68
CA SER A 98 19.63 -0.41 -31.52
C SER A 98 20.39 0.27 -32.67
N GLN A 99 19.96 0.15 -33.89
CA GLN A 99 20.59 0.80 -35.07
C GLN A 99 20.43 2.33 -35.10
N PHE A 100 19.54 2.90 -34.28
CA PHE A 100 19.27 4.35 -34.20
C PHE A 100 19.88 4.97 -32.96
N LEU A 101 20.40 4.16 -32.05
CA LEU A 101 21.00 4.58 -30.78
C LEU A 101 22.52 4.56 -30.85
N GLY A 102 23.16 5.67 -30.50
CA GLY A 102 24.60 5.67 -30.24
C GLY A 102 25.00 4.73 -29.08
N LEU A 103 26.25 4.29 -29.09
CA LEU A 103 26.76 3.33 -28.07
C LEU A 103 26.54 3.81 -26.64
N GLU A 104 26.64 5.10 -26.39
CA GLU A 104 26.45 5.73 -25.08
C GLU A 104 24.99 5.50 -24.60
N HIS A 105 23.99 5.83 -25.44
CA HIS A 105 22.57 5.61 -25.10
C HIS A 105 22.26 4.12 -24.90
N GLN A 106 22.79 3.23 -25.76
CA GLN A 106 22.57 1.80 -25.58
C GLN A 106 23.11 1.30 -24.25
N THR A 107 24.31 1.76 -23.84
CA THR A 107 24.95 1.39 -22.58
C THR A 107 24.18 1.95 -21.40
N LYS A 108 23.79 3.23 -21.45
CA LYS A 108 22.98 3.90 -20.43
C LYS A 108 21.68 3.15 -20.18
N ILE A 109 20.90 2.88 -21.24
CA ILE A 109 19.62 2.18 -21.11
C ILE A 109 19.81 0.76 -20.58
N LYS A 110 20.81 0.02 -21.08
CA LYS A 110 21.10 -1.35 -20.62
C LYS A 110 21.37 -1.40 -19.11
N SER A 111 22.04 -0.41 -18.54
CA SER A 111 22.38 -0.37 -17.10
C SER A 111 21.18 -0.20 -16.17
N LEU A 112 20.00 0.20 -16.69
CA LEU A 112 18.79 0.44 -15.91
C LEU A 112 18.02 -0.86 -15.53
N GLY A 113 18.53 -2.05 -15.93
CA GLY A 113 17.84 -3.32 -15.66
C GLY A 113 16.64 -3.59 -16.57
N ALA A 114 16.01 -4.73 -16.40
CA ALA A 114 14.97 -5.22 -17.32
C ALA A 114 13.73 -4.31 -17.43
N GLU A 115 13.36 -3.65 -16.35
CA GLU A 115 12.18 -2.77 -16.27
C GLU A 115 12.53 -1.28 -16.42
N GLY A 116 13.82 -0.96 -16.62
CA GLY A 116 14.27 0.39 -16.81
C GLY A 116 14.00 0.94 -18.22
N TYR A 117 13.77 2.24 -18.30
CA TYR A 117 13.47 2.93 -19.56
C TYR A 117 14.20 4.27 -19.68
N TRP A 118 14.24 4.75 -20.91
CA TRP A 118 14.68 6.06 -21.32
C TRP A 118 13.60 6.70 -22.21
N ARG A 119 13.37 8.01 -22.07
CA ARG A 119 12.61 8.80 -23.02
C ARG A 119 13.32 10.11 -23.34
N GLY A 120 13.20 10.55 -24.57
CA GLY A 120 13.87 11.78 -25.01
C GLY A 120 13.90 11.90 -26.52
N THR A 121 14.64 12.87 -27.02
CA THR A 121 14.76 13.14 -28.46
C THR A 121 15.96 12.42 -29.06
N ILE A 122 15.72 11.67 -30.14
CA ILE A 122 16.76 11.04 -30.99
C ILE A 122 16.87 11.86 -32.27
N ILE A 123 18.11 12.11 -32.71
CA ILE A 123 18.40 12.73 -34.01
C ILE A 123 18.79 11.64 -34.98
N HIS A 124 18.02 11.50 -36.07
CA HIS A 124 18.32 10.57 -37.15
C HIS A 124 18.12 11.25 -38.51
N GLU A 125 19.15 11.18 -39.39
CA GLU A 125 19.14 11.83 -40.70
C GLU A 125 18.78 13.34 -40.64
N GLY A 126 19.25 14.04 -39.60
CA GLY A 126 19.00 15.46 -39.39
C GLY A 126 17.58 15.82 -38.93
N LYS A 127 16.76 14.84 -38.59
CA LYS A 127 15.39 15.01 -38.04
C LYS A 127 15.32 14.58 -36.59
N ASN A 128 14.44 15.23 -35.83
CA ASN A 128 14.20 14.96 -34.43
C ASN A 128 12.97 14.04 -34.27
N TYR A 129 13.16 12.96 -33.50
CA TYR A 129 12.10 12.03 -33.12
C TYR A 129 12.08 11.88 -31.60
N TYR A 130 10.92 12.05 -30.99
CA TYR A 130 10.80 11.71 -29.56
C TYR A 130 10.63 10.21 -29.42
N ALA A 131 11.35 9.59 -28.48
CA ALA A 131 11.35 8.13 -28.35
C ALA A 131 11.07 7.68 -26.93
N LEU A 132 10.32 6.59 -26.81
CA LEU A 132 10.08 5.83 -25.59
C LEU A 132 10.77 4.46 -25.73
N ILE A 133 11.81 4.23 -24.92
CA ILE A 133 12.68 3.08 -25.09
C ILE A 133 12.84 2.34 -23.75
N GLY A 134 12.32 1.13 -23.67
CA GLY A 134 12.50 0.24 -22.52
C GLY A 134 13.55 -0.84 -22.78
N ASN A 135 14.09 -1.43 -21.72
CA ASN A 135 14.86 -2.68 -21.86
C ASN A 135 13.96 -3.91 -22.15
N SER A 136 12.66 -3.76 -21.95
CA SER A 136 11.62 -4.72 -22.30
C SER A 136 10.38 -3.99 -22.82
N ALA A 137 9.43 -4.73 -23.41
CA ALA A 137 8.16 -4.13 -23.85
C ALA A 137 7.33 -3.57 -22.69
N VAL A 138 7.42 -4.18 -21.51
CA VAL A 138 6.80 -3.68 -20.26
C VAL A 138 7.48 -2.40 -19.80
N ALA A 139 8.81 -2.31 -19.85
CA ALA A 139 9.53 -1.06 -19.55
C ALA A 139 9.14 0.07 -20.51
N THR A 140 8.85 -0.25 -21.77
CA THR A 140 8.33 0.71 -22.74
C THR A 140 6.91 1.18 -22.37
N LEU A 141 6.07 0.30 -21.82
CA LEU A 141 4.76 0.66 -21.27
C LEU A 141 4.91 1.62 -20.07
N TYR A 142 5.87 1.37 -19.17
CA TYR A 142 6.17 2.29 -18.06
C TYR A 142 6.64 3.66 -18.56
N ALA A 143 7.50 3.70 -19.60
CA ALA A 143 7.90 4.96 -20.25
C ALA A 143 6.70 5.72 -20.83
N THR A 144 5.69 4.99 -21.36
CA THR A 144 4.47 5.59 -21.88
C THR A 144 3.63 6.21 -20.75
N PHE A 145 3.39 5.50 -19.66
CA PHE A 145 2.69 6.07 -18.51
C PHE A 145 3.42 7.26 -17.91
N ASP A 146 4.76 7.23 -17.86
CA ASP A 146 5.55 8.39 -17.39
C ASP A 146 5.42 9.60 -18.34
N LEU A 147 5.41 9.39 -19.65
CA LEU A 147 5.12 10.45 -20.61
C LEU A 147 3.74 11.05 -20.36
N LEU A 148 2.69 10.21 -20.31
CA LEU A 148 1.31 10.66 -20.15
C LEU A 148 1.11 11.39 -18.81
N LYS A 149 1.71 10.89 -17.74
CA LYS A 149 1.74 11.53 -16.43
C LYS A 149 2.40 12.92 -16.50
N SER A 150 3.52 13.06 -17.20
CA SER A 150 4.21 14.33 -17.35
C SER A 150 3.41 15.34 -18.18
N ILE A 151 2.65 14.89 -19.18
CA ILE A 151 1.73 15.72 -19.96
C ILE A 151 0.59 16.21 -19.06
N GLN A 152 -0.09 15.30 -18.36
CA GLN A 152 -1.23 15.64 -17.50
C GLN A 152 -0.84 16.55 -16.33
N SER A 153 0.37 16.37 -15.78
CA SER A 153 0.91 17.24 -14.72
C SER A 153 1.60 18.51 -15.23
N ASN A 154 1.54 18.79 -16.53
CA ASN A 154 2.16 19.97 -17.19
C ASN A 154 3.67 20.11 -16.91
N THR A 155 4.37 18.97 -16.79
CA THR A 155 5.82 18.92 -16.57
C THR A 155 6.59 18.39 -17.79
N PHE A 156 5.88 18.06 -18.87
CA PHE A 156 6.48 17.53 -20.08
C PHE A 156 7.28 18.59 -20.83
N ASP A 157 8.55 18.30 -21.07
CA ASP A 157 9.43 19.04 -21.96
C ASP A 157 10.11 18.07 -22.94
N LYS A 158 9.86 18.26 -24.24
CA LYS A 158 10.43 17.42 -25.31
C LYS A 158 11.96 17.52 -25.45
N ASN A 159 12.57 18.55 -24.87
CA ASN A 159 14.01 18.78 -24.92
C ASN A 159 14.75 18.11 -23.76
N THR A 160 14.02 17.64 -22.77
CA THR A 160 14.60 16.96 -21.60
C THR A 160 14.52 15.45 -21.78
N GLU A 161 15.66 14.78 -21.66
CA GLU A 161 15.68 13.31 -21.55
C GLU A 161 15.42 12.87 -20.12
N LYS A 162 14.78 11.72 -19.97
CA LYS A 162 14.55 11.07 -18.68
C LYS A 162 14.94 9.60 -18.73
N THR A 163 15.61 9.13 -17.69
CA THR A 163 15.80 7.71 -17.40
C THR A 163 15.16 7.39 -16.07
N ASP A 164 14.55 6.22 -15.96
CA ASP A 164 13.98 5.77 -14.71
C ASP A 164 13.95 4.23 -14.64
N PHE A 165 13.96 3.67 -13.45
CA PHE A 165 13.90 2.23 -13.20
C PHE A 165 13.44 1.95 -11.76
N PRO A 166 12.73 0.83 -11.52
CA PRO A 166 12.31 0.48 -10.17
C PRO A 166 13.49 0.04 -9.31
N LYS A 167 13.58 0.57 -8.11
CA LYS A 167 14.60 0.16 -7.13
C LYS A 167 14.21 -1.17 -6.47
N VAL A 168 12.92 -1.39 -6.19
CA VAL A 168 12.40 -2.66 -5.65
C VAL A 168 11.94 -3.56 -6.80
N LYS A 169 12.44 -4.81 -6.84
CA LYS A 169 12.18 -5.75 -7.96
C LYS A 169 10.75 -6.27 -7.98
N LEU A 170 10.19 -6.64 -6.82
CA LEU A 170 8.82 -7.15 -6.71
C LEU A 170 7.95 -6.13 -5.96
N ARG A 171 7.01 -5.55 -6.67
CA ARG A 171 6.10 -4.51 -6.18
C ARG A 171 4.69 -5.07 -6.22
N MET A 172 4.19 -5.52 -5.08
CA MET A 172 3.04 -6.41 -4.99
C MET A 172 1.85 -5.79 -4.27
N LEU A 173 0.65 -6.05 -4.78
CA LEU A 173 -0.58 -5.92 -3.99
C LEU A 173 -1.01 -7.26 -3.42
N ASN A 174 -1.24 -7.31 -2.12
CA ASN A 174 -1.80 -8.46 -1.43
C ASN A 174 -3.29 -8.23 -1.20
N HIS A 175 -4.15 -8.95 -1.90
CA HIS A 175 -5.59 -8.94 -1.65
C HIS A 175 -5.91 -9.88 -0.48
N TRP A 176 -6.68 -9.38 0.48
CA TRP A 176 -7.24 -10.22 1.53
C TRP A 176 -8.67 -10.66 1.18
N ASP A 177 -8.82 -11.08 -0.06
CA ASP A 177 -10.07 -11.46 -0.70
C ASP A 177 -10.33 -12.96 -0.52
N ASN A 178 -11.57 -13.31 -0.18
CA ASN A 178 -12.00 -14.69 -0.02
C ASN A 178 -12.71 -15.23 -1.26
N LEU A 179 -12.80 -16.56 -1.38
CA LEU A 179 -13.40 -17.22 -2.55
C LEU A 179 -14.92 -17.01 -2.65
N ASP A 180 -15.57 -16.59 -1.58
CA ASP A 180 -16.98 -16.17 -1.53
C ASP A 180 -17.18 -14.67 -1.82
N ARG A 181 -16.12 -13.96 -2.21
CA ARG A 181 -16.05 -12.53 -2.49
C ARG A 181 -16.11 -11.61 -1.26
N THR A 182 -16.17 -12.14 -0.06
CA THR A 182 -15.92 -11.31 1.13
C THR A 182 -14.46 -10.89 1.17
N VAL A 183 -14.17 -9.75 1.80
CA VAL A 183 -12.80 -9.26 1.96
C VAL A 183 -12.54 -9.07 3.45
N GLU A 184 -11.46 -9.68 3.96
CA GLU A 184 -11.00 -9.43 5.31
C GLU A 184 -10.32 -8.06 5.37
N ARG A 185 -10.79 -7.19 6.26
CA ARG A 185 -10.31 -5.80 6.34
C ARG A 185 -10.49 -5.00 5.04
N GLY A 186 -11.44 -5.38 4.20
CA GLY A 186 -11.84 -4.63 3.02
C GLY A 186 -13.00 -3.69 3.32
N TYR A 187 -12.86 -2.41 2.93
CA TYR A 187 -13.84 -1.36 3.21
C TYR A 187 -14.33 -0.66 1.94
N ALA A 188 -14.19 -1.33 0.80
CA ALA A 188 -14.50 -0.83 -0.53
C ALA A 188 -15.48 -1.74 -1.30
N GLY A 189 -16.42 -2.34 -0.59
CA GLY A 189 -17.35 -3.30 -1.14
C GLY A 189 -16.81 -4.74 -1.17
N PHE A 190 -17.34 -5.57 -2.08
CA PHE A 190 -16.90 -6.94 -2.25
C PHE A 190 -15.57 -7.03 -3.01
N SER A 191 -14.96 -8.22 -3.01
CA SER A 191 -13.84 -8.56 -3.90
C SER A 191 -14.18 -8.26 -5.36
N ILE A 192 -13.23 -7.67 -6.08
CA ILE A 192 -13.37 -7.49 -7.53
C ILE A 192 -13.29 -8.83 -8.28
N TRP A 193 -12.68 -9.86 -7.66
CA TRP A 193 -12.58 -11.20 -8.24
C TRP A 193 -13.88 -11.96 -8.13
N ASP A 194 -14.63 -12.06 -9.24
CA ASP A 194 -15.89 -12.81 -9.26
C ASP A 194 -15.65 -14.29 -9.59
N TRP A 195 -15.22 -15.04 -8.57
CA TRP A 195 -14.93 -16.46 -8.68
C TRP A 195 -16.13 -17.31 -9.14
N HIS A 196 -17.35 -16.82 -8.93
CA HIS A 196 -18.56 -17.54 -9.33
C HIS A 196 -18.84 -17.40 -10.82
N ARG A 197 -18.44 -16.29 -11.45
CA ARG A 197 -18.70 -16.02 -12.88
C ARG A 197 -17.51 -16.37 -13.76
N LEU A 198 -16.29 -16.32 -13.24
CA LEU A 198 -15.09 -16.79 -13.94
C LEU A 198 -15.15 -18.32 -14.18
N PRO A 199 -14.64 -18.85 -15.32
CA PRO A 199 -14.06 -18.12 -16.46
C PRO A 199 -15.09 -17.67 -17.51
N GLY A 200 -16.38 -17.97 -17.32
CA GLY A 200 -17.45 -17.73 -18.31
C GLY A 200 -17.79 -16.27 -18.55
N TYR A 201 -17.51 -15.39 -17.59
CA TYR A 201 -17.64 -13.94 -17.72
C TYR A 201 -16.40 -13.25 -17.17
N VAL A 202 -15.82 -12.41 -17.99
CA VAL A 202 -14.65 -11.57 -17.65
C VAL A 202 -15.14 -10.12 -17.48
N ASP A 203 -15.04 -9.61 -16.26
CA ASP A 203 -15.42 -8.23 -15.97
C ASP A 203 -14.36 -7.29 -16.60
N PRO A 204 -14.77 -6.28 -17.40
CA PRO A 204 -13.85 -5.27 -17.95
C PRO A 204 -13.00 -4.57 -16.87
N ARG A 205 -13.47 -4.51 -15.66
CA ARG A 205 -12.77 -3.95 -14.50
C ARG A 205 -11.42 -4.61 -14.23
N TYR A 206 -11.21 -5.87 -14.62
CA TYR A 206 -9.90 -6.53 -14.48
C TYR A 206 -8.82 -5.91 -15.37
N VAL A 207 -9.20 -5.43 -16.56
CA VAL A 207 -8.31 -4.69 -17.45
C VAL A 207 -8.00 -3.32 -16.86
N ASP A 208 -9.00 -2.61 -16.34
CA ASP A 208 -8.81 -1.28 -15.71
C ASP A 208 -7.93 -1.39 -14.44
N TYR A 209 -8.07 -2.48 -13.68
CA TYR A 209 -7.20 -2.79 -12.54
C TYR A 209 -5.73 -3.00 -12.98
N ALA A 210 -5.50 -3.81 -14.02
CA ALA A 210 -4.16 -4.05 -14.54
C ALA A 210 -3.52 -2.78 -15.09
N ARG A 211 -4.30 -1.96 -15.81
CA ARG A 211 -3.90 -0.65 -16.32
C ARG A 211 -3.49 0.30 -15.19
N ALA A 212 -4.28 0.41 -14.13
CA ALA A 212 -3.98 1.24 -12.97
C ALA A 212 -2.67 0.81 -12.28
N ASN A 213 -2.49 -0.48 -12.05
CA ASN A 213 -1.28 -1.02 -11.43
C ASN A 213 -0.03 -0.82 -12.30
N ALA A 214 -0.12 -1.08 -13.60
CA ALA A 214 0.99 -0.85 -14.52
C ALA A 214 1.41 0.62 -14.58
N SER A 215 0.47 1.58 -14.45
CA SER A 215 0.77 3.01 -14.41
C SER A 215 1.59 3.44 -13.19
N LEU A 216 1.60 2.62 -12.14
CA LEU A 216 2.40 2.77 -10.92
C LEU A 216 3.64 1.88 -10.90
N GLY A 217 3.83 1.03 -11.91
CA GLY A 217 4.90 0.04 -11.95
C GLY A 217 4.70 -1.14 -10.99
N ILE A 218 3.49 -1.37 -10.47
CA ILE A 218 3.16 -2.57 -9.70
C ILE A 218 3.18 -3.76 -10.66
N ASN A 219 4.00 -4.78 -10.35
CA ASN A 219 4.29 -5.90 -11.23
C ASN A 219 3.89 -7.28 -10.67
N ALA A 220 3.21 -7.30 -9.52
CA ALA A 220 2.73 -8.55 -8.92
C ALA A 220 1.42 -8.36 -8.15
N VAL A 221 0.63 -9.43 -8.03
CA VAL A 221 -0.60 -9.47 -7.24
C VAL A 221 -0.79 -10.85 -6.62
N SER A 222 -1.07 -10.89 -5.31
CA SER A 222 -1.64 -12.06 -4.64
C SER A 222 -3.16 -11.90 -4.57
N LEU A 223 -3.89 -12.87 -5.16
CA LEU A 223 -5.32 -12.72 -5.43
C LEU A 223 -6.22 -13.04 -4.22
N THR A 224 -5.69 -13.72 -3.20
CA THR A 224 -6.50 -14.24 -2.10
C THR A 224 -5.89 -13.94 -0.73
N ASN A 225 -6.77 -13.94 0.26
CA ASN A 225 -6.45 -13.78 1.66
C ASN A 225 -5.48 -14.88 2.13
N VAL A 226 -4.47 -14.50 2.90
CA VAL A 226 -3.52 -15.43 3.54
C VAL A 226 -4.18 -16.40 4.53
N ASN A 227 -5.39 -16.08 4.99
CA ASN A 227 -6.22 -16.94 5.86
C ASN A 227 -7.23 -17.79 5.08
N ALA A 228 -7.29 -17.66 3.73
CA ALA A 228 -8.22 -18.43 2.91
C ALA A 228 -7.91 -19.94 2.98
N ASN A 229 -8.92 -20.76 2.69
CA ASN A 229 -8.73 -22.20 2.58
C ASN A 229 -7.91 -22.58 1.34
N ALA A 230 -7.45 -23.84 1.27
CA ALA A 230 -6.58 -24.30 0.20
C ALA A 230 -7.25 -24.41 -1.20
N TRP A 231 -8.55 -24.17 -1.33
CA TRP A 231 -9.30 -24.43 -2.58
C TRP A 231 -8.84 -23.59 -3.77
N ILE A 232 -8.24 -22.44 -3.54
CA ILE A 232 -7.65 -21.64 -4.64
C ILE A 232 -6.61 -22.46 -5.46
N LEU A 233 -6.00 -23.48 -4.85
CA LEU A 233 -5.02 -24.35 -5.49
C LEU A 233 -5.66 -25.51 -6.28
N ARG A 234 -6.99 -25.65 -6.31
CA ARG A 234 -7.69 -26.65 -7.10
C ARG A 234 -7.61 -26.31 -8.59
N GLU A 235 -7.67 -27.33 -9.46
CA GLU A 235 -7.58 -27.17 -10.91
C GLU A 235 -8.67 -26.24 -11.46
N ASP A 236 -9.93 -26.37 -10.98
CA ASP A 236 -11.05 -25.52 -11.40
C ASP A 236 -10.87 -24.03 -11.00
N PHE A 237 -10.20 -23.75 -9.89
CA PHE A 237 -9.83 -22.37 -9.52
C PHE A 237 -8.61 -21.88 -10.30
N VAL A 238 -7.61 -22.73 -10.53
CA VAL A 238 -6.42 -22.38 -11.34
C VAL A 238 -6.81 -21.99 -12.76
N GLU A 239 -7.83 -22.63 -13.36
CA GLU A 239 -8.38 -22.21 -14.66
C GLU A 239 -9.00 -20.79 -14.60
N LYS A 240 -9.60 -20.40 -13.50
CA LYS A 240 -10.11 -19.02 -13.30
C LYS A 240 -8.98 -18.03 -13.10
N VAL A 241 -7.98 -18.41 -12.31
CA VAL A 241 -6.75 -17.60 -12.10
C VAL A 241 -6.01 -17.39 -13.42
N LYS A 242 -5.97 -18.40 -14.29
CA LYS A 242 -5.38 -18.30 -15.63
C LYS A 242 -5.97 -17.15 -16.44
N VAL A 243 -7.30 -16.96 -16.40
CA VAL A 243 -7.97 -15.85 -17.10
C VAL A 243 -7.44 -14.50 -16.61
N LEU A 244 -7.27 -14.34 -15.31
CA LEU A 244 -6.72 -13.11 -14.73
C LEU A 244 -5.23 -12.95 -15.11
N ALA A 245 -4.44 -14.01 -15.03
CA ALA A 245 -3.03 -13.99 -15.41
C ALA A 245 -2.85 -13.61 -16.91
N ASP A 246 -3.70 -14.11 -17.79
CA ASP A 246 -3.65 -13.79 -19.22
C ASP A 246 -3.98 -12.30 -19.49
N ILE A 247 -4.87 -11.68 -18.68
CA ILE A 247 -5.17 -10.25 -18.74
C ILE A 247 -4.00 -9.42 -18.21
N PHE A 248 -3.35 -9.87 -17.13
CA PHE A 248 -2.32 -9.12 -16.41
C PHE A 248 -0.95 -9.17 -17.10
N ARG A 249 -0.64 -10.26 -17.76
CA ARG A 249 0.66 -10.49 -18.42
C ARG A 249 1.09 -9.39 -19.39
N PRO A 250 0.24 -8.86 -20.29
CA PRO A 250 0.62 -7.76 -21.18
C PRO A 250 0.98 -6.46 -20.44
N TYR A 251 0.51 -6.32 -19.20
CA TYR A 251 0.83 -5.20 -18.31
C TYR A 251 2.06 -5.45 -17.43
N GLY A 252 2.70 -6.62 -17.55
CA GLY A 252 3.87 -7.00 -16.77
C GLY A 252 3.56 -7.44 -15.34
N ILE A 253 2.32 -7.80 -15.03
CA ILE A 253 1.87 -8.16 -13.68
C ILE A 253 1.81 -9.68 -13.56
N GLN A 254 2.59 -10.24 -12.62
CA GLN A 254 2.58 -11.66 -12.28
C GLN A 254 1.55 -11.96 -11.19
N VAL A 255 0.95 -13.16 -11.29
CA VAL A 255 0.00 -13.64 -10.30
C VAL A 255 0.70 -14.53 -9.28
N PHE A 256 0.42 -14.28 -8.01
CA PHE A 256 0.77 -15.11 -6.87
C PHE A 256 -0.50 -15.67 -6.23
N LEU A 257 -0.40 -16.82 -5.59
CA LEU A 257 -1.50 -17.42 -4.82
C LEU A 257 -1.09 -17.64 -3.38
N THR A 258 -2.06 -17.60 -2.49
CA THR A 258 -1.82 -18.02 -1.11
C THR A 258 -1.74 -19.55 -1.03
N ALA A 259 -0.73 -20.05 -0.31
CA ALA A 259 -0.58 -21.48 -0.05
C ALA A 259 -0.84 -21.76 1.42
N ARG A 260 -1.98 -22.39 1.72
CA ARG A 260 -2.28 -22.84 3.06
C ARG A 260 -1.41 -24.06 3.41
N PHE A 261 -0.69 -24.01 4.51
CA PHE A 261 0.29 -25.04 4.87
C PHE A 261 -0.32 -26.44 4.99
N SER A 262 -1.57 -26.54 5.47
CA SER A 262 -2.33 -27.79 5.57
C SER A 262 -2.94 -28.30 4.26
N ALA A 263 -2.67 -27.69 3.11
CA ALA A 263 -3.24 -28.12 1.82
C ALA A 263 -3.01 -29.60 1.48
N PRO A 264 -1.87 -30.26 1.85
CA PRO A 264 -1.70 -31.70 1.66
C PRO A 264 -2.79 -32.52 2.36
N ILE A 265 -3.23 -32.12 3.55
CA ILE A 265 -4.30 -32.79 4.30
C ILE A 265 -5.66 -32.45 3.67
N GLU A 266 -5.95 -31.15 3.50
CA GLU A 266 -7.26 -30.64 3.06
C GLU A 266 -7.63 -31.08 1.63
N MET A 267 -6.65 -31.16 0.74
CA MET A 267 -6.83 -31.43 -0.68
C MET A 267 -6.19 -32.76 -1.12
N GLY A 268 -5.01 -33.06 -0.58
CA GLY A 268 -4.24 -34.27 -0.92
C GLY A 268 -4.73 -35.52 -0.21
N LYS A 269 -5.59 -35.37 0.82
CA LYS A 269 -6.07 -36.46 1.69
C LYS A 269 -4.93 -37.20 2.38
N LEU A 270 -3.79 -36.54 2.58
CA LEU A 270 -2.67 -37.06 3.36
C LEU A 270 -2.98 -36.95 4.86
N GLU A 271 -2.36 -37.79 5.66
CA GLU A 271 -2.53 -37.76 7.11
C GLU A 271 -1.67 -36.68 7.78
N THR A 272 -0.70 -36.12 7.05
CA THR A 272 0.26 -35.15 7.56
C THR A 272 0.52 -34.02 6.55
N ALA A 273 1.03 -32.89 7.04
CA ALA A 273 1.65 -31.84 6.24
C ALA A 273 3.11 -31.60 6.67
N ASP A 274 3.76 -32.57 7.35
CA ASP A 274 5.18 -32.47 7.73
C ASP A 274 6.04 -32.18 6.48
N PRO A 275 6.79 -31.08 6.44
CA PRO A 275 7.59 -30.72 5.29
C PRO A 275 8.69 -31.71 4.90
N LEU A 276 9.05 -32.61 5.81
CA LEU A 276 10.03 -33.66 5.55
C LEU A 276 9.41 -34.98 5.04
N ASP A 277 8.08 -35.10 5.03
CA ASP A 277 7.38 -36.25 4.48
C ASP A 277 7.46 -36.27 2.95
N GLN A 278 7.78 -37.43 2.36
CA GLN A 278 8.00 -37.58 0.92
C GLN A 278 6.70 -37.40 0.08
N GLU A 279 5.55 -37.84 0.61
CA GLU A 279 4.26 -37.68 -0.05
C GLU A 279 3.82 -36.20 -0.02
N VAL A 280 4.11 -35.49 1.08
CA VAL A 280 3.89 -34.04 1.19
C VAL A 280 4.76 -33.28 0.17
N GLN A 281 6.04 -33.64 0.07
CA GLN A 281 6.95 -33.05 -0.94
C GLN A 281 6.46 -33.33 -2.36
N LYS A 282 6.00 -34.55 -2.63
CA LYS A 282 5.43 -34.91 -3.92
C LYS A 282 4.15 -34.15 -4.23
N PHE A 283 3.23 -34.01 -3.24
CA PHE A 283 2.01 -33.22 -3.38
C PHE A 283 2.30 -31.80 -3.87
N TRP A 284 3.25 -31.11 -3.24
CA TRP A 284 3.59 -29.73 -3.62
C TRP A 284 4.25 -29.67 -5.00
N LYS A 285 5.14 -30.59 -5.35
CA LYS A 285 5.75 -30.66 -6.69
C LYS A 285 4.69 -30.87 -7.76
N ASP A 286 3.75 -31.79 -7.56
CA ASP A 286 2.67 -32.08 -8.51
C ASP A 286 1.73 -30.86 -8.63
N ARG A 287 1.42 -30.18 -7.52
CA ARG A 287 0.56 -29.00 -7.50
C ARG A 287 1.21 -27.82 -8.24
N VAL A 288 2.48 -27.56 -8.00
CA VAL A 288 3.26 -26.53 -8.69
C VAL A 288 3.34 -26.82 -10.19
N ALA A 289 3.64 -28.06 -10.58
CA ALA A 289 3.69 -28.43 -11.98
C ALA A 289 2.34 -28.21 -12.70
N MET A 290 1.22 -28.51 -12.04
CA MET A 290 -0.13 -28.26 -12.57
C MET A 290 -0.38 -26.75 -12.76
N ILE A 291 0.01 -25.92 -11.81
CA ILE A 291 -0.17 -24.46 -11.89
C ILE A 291 0.68 -23.89 -13.04
N TYR A 292 1.97 -24.23 -13.13
CA TYR A 292 2.82 -23.73 -14.23
C TYR A 292 2.42 -24.23 -15.61
N LYS A 293 1.79 -25.40 -15.70
CA LYS A 293 1.20 -25.87 -16.97
C LYS A 293 0.08 -24.94 -17.43
N ALA A 294 -0.72 -24.41 -16.52
CA ALA A 294 -1.82 -23.47 -16.82
C ALA A 294 -1.33 -22.02 -16.95
N ILE A 295 -0.40 -21.61 -16.12
CA ILE A 295 0.11 -20.23 -15.97
C ILE A 295 1.65 -20.27 -16.00
N PRO A 296 2.27 -20.24 -17.20
CA PRO A 296 3.73 -20.44 -17.33
C PRO A 296 4.59 -19.37 -16.64
N ASP A 297 4.06 -18.19 -16.38
CA ASP A 297 4.69 -17.05 -15.70
C ASP A 297 4.18 -16.85 -14.27
N PHE A 298 3.63 -17.90 -13.65
CA PHE A 298 3.19 -17.86 -12.25
C PHE A 298 4.33 -17.43 -11.33
N GLY A 299 4.08 -16.40 -10.47
CA GLY A 299 5.13 -15.81 -9.65
C GLY A 299 5.52 -16.66 -8.45
N GLY A 300 4.57 -17.36 -7.83
CA GLY A 300 4.85 -18.18 -6.65
C GLY A 300 3.77 -18.10 -5.57
N PHE A 301 4.17 -18.42 -4.33
CA PHE A 301 3.24 -18.51 -3.20
C PHE A 301 3.50 -17.44 -2.14
N LEU A 302 2.41 -16.91 -1.58
CA LEU A 302 2.37 -16.13 -0.35
C LEU A 302 1.86 -17.04 0.78
N VAL A 303 2.56 -17.08 1.92
CA VAL A 303 2.28 -18.01 3.02
C VAL A 303 2.22 -17.29 4.36
N LYS A 304 1.16 -17.58 5.14
CA LYS A 304 1.07 -17.31 6.58
C LYS A 304 1.01 -18.66 7.30
N ALA A 305 1.92 -18.87 8.24
CA ALA A 305 2.03 -20.12 9.00
C ALA A 305 2.27 -19.86 10.48
N ASN A 306 1.78 -20.75 11.35
CA ASN A 306 1.94 -20.74 12.81
C ASN A 306 1.58 -19.40 13.49
N SER A 307 0.60 -18.69 12.95
CA SER A 307 0.12 -17.43 13.50
C SER A 307 -1.40 -17.40 13.49
N GLU A 308 -2.01 -16.94 14.58
CA GLU A 308 -3.48 -16.79 14.71
C GLU A 308 -4.26 -18.06 14.36
N GLY A 309 -3.76 -19.23 14.76
CA GLY A 309 -4.39 -20.52 14.48
C GLY A 309 -4.23 -21.02 13.04
N GLN A 310 -3.43 -20.37 12.22
CA GLN A 310 -3.08 -20.92 10.90
C GLN A 310 -2.09 -22.08 11.06
N PRO A 311 -2.31 -23.18 10.33
CA PRO A 311 -1.42 -24.34 10.39
C PRO A 311 -0.02 -23.99 9.87
N GLY A 312 0.99 -24.67 10.40
CA GLY A 312 2.37 -24.43 10.04
C GLY A 312 3.35 -25.53 10.43
N PRO A 313 4.65 -25.35 10.19
CA PRO A 313 5.67 -26.36 10.45
C PRO A 313 5.85 -26.70 11.93
N HIS A 314 5.51 -25.81 12.87
CA HIS A 314 5.66 -26.09 14.31
C HIS A 314 4.82 -27.27 14.80
N GLU A 315 3.67 -27.51 14.15
CA GLU A 315 2.82 -28.69 14.47
C GLU A 315 3.55 -30.02 14.27
N TYR A 316 4.64 -30.00 13.50
CA TYR A 316 5.49 -31.14 13.17
C TYR A 316 6.89 -31.06 13.82
N ASN A 317 7.09 -30.16 14.79
CA ASN A 317 8.40 -29.84 15.37
C ASN A 317 9.46 -29.42 14.32
N ARG A 318 9.05 -28.64 13.34
CA ARG A 318 9.89 -28.04 12.31
C ARG A 318 9.87 -26.53 12.44
N ASP A 319 10.97 -25.87 12.06
CA ASP A 319 11.05 -24.41 12.01
C ASP A 319 10.44 -23.82 10.73
N HIS A 320 10.27 -22.50 10.69
CA HIS A 320 9.75 -21.79 9.53
C HIS A 320 10.62 -21.97 8.28
N ALA A 321 11.95 -22.05 8.43
CA ALA A 321 12.84 -22.24 7.29
C ALA A 321 12.59 -23.61 6.63
N THR A 322 12.40 -24.66 7.41
CA THR A 322 12.04 -26.00 6.89
C THR A 322 10.73 -25.97 6.12
N GLY A 323 9.71 -25.29 6.68
CA GLY A 323 8.41 -25.14 6.01
C GLY A 323 8.47 -24.34 4.72
N ALA A 324 9.17 -23.22 4.73
CA ALA A 324 9.35 -22.37 3.56
C ALA A 324 10.15 -23.06 2.45
N ASN A 325 11.21 -23.77 2.83
CA ASN A 325 12.09 -24.49 1.92
C ASN A 325 11.39 -25.63 1.18
N LEU A 326 10.40 -26.30 1.79
CA LEU A 326 9.54 -27.27 1.10
C LEU A 326 8.91 -26.67 -0.16
N LEU A 327 8.29 -25.50 -0.02
CA LEU A 327 7.62 -24.81 -1.12
C LEU A 327 8.64 -24.22 -2.11
N ALA A 328 9.74 -23.68 -1.60
CA ALA A 328 10.81 -23.13 -2.39
C ALA A 328 11.46 -24.17 -3.31
N ASP A 329 11.72 -25.37 -2.79
CA ASP A 329 12.26 -26.49 -3.57
C ASP A 329 11.27 -26.99 -4.64
N ALA A 330 9.95 -26.90 -4.39
CA ALA A 330 8.93 -27.23 -5.40
C ALA A 330 8.85 -26.17 -6.52
N LEU A 331 9.00 -24.88 -6.19
CA LEU A 331 8.92 -23.76 -7.14
C LEU A 331 10.22 -23.52 -7.92
N SER A 332 11.39 -23.87 -7.35
CA SER A 332 12.72 -23.58 -7.89
C SER A 332 12.91 -24.04 -9.35
N PRO A 333 12.44 -25.23 -9.82
CA PRO A 333 12.59 -25.64 -11.22
C PRO A 333 11.89 -24.71 -12.23
N HIS A 334 10.97 -23.87 -11.78
CA HIS A 334 10.19 -22.94 -12.57
C HIS A 334 10.59 -21.48 -12.38
N GLY A 335 11.54 -21.19 -11.47
CA GLY A 335 11.94 -19.83 -11.11
C GLY A 335 10.95 -19.09 -10.20
N GLY A 336 10.02 -19.82 -9.56
CA GLY A 336 9.03 -19.23 -8.67
C GLY A 336 9.58 -18.90 -7.28
N ILE A 337 8.90 -17.98 -6.59
CA ILE A 337 9.29 -17.39 -5.32
C ILE A 337 8.32 -17.80 -4.22
N VAL A 338 8.83 -18.04 -3.00
CA VAL A 338 8.04 -18.12 -1.78
C VAL A 338 8.14 -16.81 -1.04
N ILE A 339 7.00 -16.19 -0.77
CA ILE A 339 6.88 -15.04 0.12
C ILE A 339 6.34 -15.58 1.44
N TRP A 340 7.20 -15.63 2.46
CA TRP A 340 6.86 -16.17 3.78
C TRP A 340 6.69 -15.02 4.77
N ARG A 341 5.47 -14.88 5.33
CA ARG A 341 5.21 -13.79 6.28
C ARG A 341 5.88 -14.05 7.61
N ALA A 342 6.76 -13.15 8.02
CA ALA A 342 7.37 -13.12 9.33
C ALA A 342 6.43 -12.42 10.33
N PHE A 343 5.28 -13.03 10.57
CA PHE A 343 4.22 -12.51 11.43
C PHE A 343 3.80 -13.57 12.44
N VAL A 344 4.08 -13.30 13.70
CA VAL A 344 3.86 -14.21 14.82
C VAL A 344 2.88 -13.61 15.81
N TYR A 345 1.85 -14.37 16.12
CA TYR A 345 0.95 -14.15 17.25
C TYR A 345 1.00 -15.40 18.14
N SER A 346 2.05 -15.52 18.94
CA SER A 346 2.23 -16.66 19.83
C SER A 346 2.80 -16.23 21.19
N HIS A 347 1.94 -16.21 22.21
CA HIS A 347 2.34 -15.93 23.58
C HIS A 347 3.29 -17.01 24.18
N GLU A 348 3.43 -18.15 23.51
CA GLU A 348 4.39 -19.20 23.85
C GLU A 348 5.83 -18.79 23.52
N ILE A 349 6.02 -17.87 22.57
CA ILE A 349 7.35 -17.39 22.17
C ILE A 349 7.86 -16.34 23.17
N ASP A 350 7.05 -15.33 23.49
CA ASP A 350 7.36 -14.30 24.47
C ASP A 350 6.06 -13.58 24.88
N GLU A 351 6.04 -13.05 26.11
CA GLU A 351 4.91 -12.27 26.59
C GLU A 351 4.77 -10.93 25.86
N ASP A 352 5.89 -10.28 25.49
CA ASP A 352 5.85 -9.04 24.72
C ASP A 352 5.73 -9.34 23.21
N ARG A 353 4.58 -9.02 22.67
CA ARG A 353 4.27 -9.13 21.26
C ARG A 353 5.31 -8.50 20.33
N HIS A 354 5.90 -7.38 20.74
CA HIS A 354 6.95 -6.70 19.99
C HIS A 354 8.15 -7.62 19.69
N LYS A 355 8.44 -8.57 20.58
CA LYS A 355 9.61 -9.44 20.48
C LYS A 355 9.37 -10.69 19.62
N GLN A 356 8.13 -11.15 19.51
CA GLN A 356 7.82 -12.50 19.05
C GLN A 356 8.40 -12.82 17.66
N ALA A 357 8.12 -11.99 16.66
CA ALA A 357 8.59 -12.26 15.31
C ALA A 357 10.13 -12.19 15.19
N ASN A 358 10.78 -11.27 15.87
CA ASN A 358 12.25 -11.21 15.86
C ASN A 358 12.88 -12.44 16.51
N LEU A 359 12.39 -12.87 17.68
CA LEU A 359 12.89 -14.06 18.38
C LEU A 359 12.74 -15.34 17.57
N GLU A 360 11.72 -15.41 16.72
CA GLU A 360 11.45 -16.61 15.91
C GLU A 360 12.21 -16.62 14.59
N PHE A 361 12.38 -15.46 13.95
CA PHE A 361 12.96 -15.38 12.59
C PHE A 361 14.44 -15.01 12.55
N GLU A 362 14.96 -14.18 13.45
CA GLU A 362 16.40 -13.84 13.48
C GLU A 362 17.31 -15.08 13.60
N PRO A 363 17.03 -16.10 14.46
CA PRO A 363 17.86 -17.31 14.56
C PRO A 363 17.83 -18.19 13.30
N LEU A 364 16.92 -17.92 12.36
CA LEU A 364 16.78 -18.64 11.10
C LEU A 364 17.48 -17.93 9.93
N ASP A 365 18.15 -16.81 10.19
CA ASP A 365 18.86 -16.09 9.14
C ASP A 365 19.89 -16.98 8.42
N GLY A 366 19.86 -16.97 7.09
CA GLY A 366 20.69 -17.80 6.22
C GLY A 366 20.25 -19.28 6.11
N LYS A 367 19.11 -19.71 6.74
CA LYS A 367 18.58 -21.07 6.59
C LYS A 367 17.53 -21.20 5.49
N PHE A 368 17.00 -20.09 5.00
CA PHE A 368 16.03 -20.07 3.91
C PHE A 368 16.71 -20.23 2.56
N ARG A 369 16.02 -20.84 1.58
CA ARG A 369 16.48 -20.90 0.19
C ARG A 369 16.56 -19.50 -0.44
N ASP A 370 17.38 -19.35 -1.47
CA ASP A 370 17.58 -18.06 -2.16
C ASP A 370 16.30 -17.51 -2.78
N ASN A 371 15.32 -18.38 -3.15
CA ASN A 371 14.02 -17.98 -3.69
C ASN A 371 12.94 -17.82 -2.61
N VAL A 372 13.32 -17.65 -1.34
CA VAL A 372 12.42 -17.26 -0.24
C VAL A 372 12.64 -15.81 0.10
N ILE A 373 11.55 -15.06 0.27
CA ILE A 373 11.54 -13.69 0.80
C ILE A 373 10.74 -13.70 2.10
N LEU A 374 11.32 -13.22 3.18
CA LEU A 374 10.59 -12.96 4.43
C LEU A 374 9.84 -11.64 4.28
N GLN A 375 8.51 -11.69 4.29
CA GLN A 375 7.65 -10.50 4.25
C GLN A 375 7.40 -10.02 5.68
N VAL A 376 7.94 -8.85 6.01
CA VAL A 376 7.96 -8.26 7.36
C VAL A 376 7.08 -7.02 7.36
N LYS A 377 6.17 -6.90 8.35
CA LYS A 377 5.35 -5.70 8.54
C LYS A 377 6.22 -4.49 8.85
N ASN A 378 5.70 -3.31 8.58
CA ASN A 378 6.40 -2.05 8.85
C ASN A 378 6.78 -1.86 10.33
N GLY A 379 5.97 -2.37 11.26
CA GLY A 379 6.22 -2.37 12.69
C GLY A 379 6.10 -3.76 13.31
N ALA A 380 6.52 -3.90 14.56
CA ALA A 380 6.64 -5.20 15.23
C ALA A 380 5.32 -5.76 15.76
N ILE A 381 4.24 -4.96 15.80
CA ILE A 381 2.97 -5.41 16.36
C ILE A 381 1.96 -5.73 15.26
N ASP A 382 1.30 -4.76 14.64
CA ASP A 382 0.27 -5.08 13.65
C ASP A 382 -0.33 -3.83 13.00
N PHE A 383 0.42 -3.09 12.19
CA PHE A 383 -0.07 -1.92 11.47
C PHE A 383 -0.81 -0.89 12.36
N GLN A 384 -0.34 -0.72 13.60
CA GLN A 384 -0.91 0.27 14.51
C GLN A 384 -0.86 1.69 13.91
N PRO A 385 -1.64 2.65 14.39
CA PRO A 385 -1.62 4.01 13.84
C PRO A 385 -0.23 4.61 13.68
N ARG A 386 0.69 4.30 14.60
CA ARG A 386 2.14 4.54 14.46
C ARG A 386 2.90 3.45 15.20
N GLU A 387 3.90 2.88 14.55
CA GLU A 387 4.85 1.93 15.12
C GLU A 387 6.30 2.36 14.82
N PRO A 388 7.26 2.08 15.70
CA PRO A 388 8.67 2.07 15.28
C PRO A 388 8.87 0.99 14.19
N PHE A 389 9.87 1.17 13.33
CA PHE A 389 10.17 0.15 12.31
C PHE A 389 10.45 -1.22 12.94
N HIS A 390 10.13 -2.29 12.22
CA HIS A 390 10.30 -3.65 12.72
C HIS A 390 11.79 -4.01 12.88
N PRO A 391 12.24 -4.54 14.04
CA PRO A 391 13.66 -4.77 14.33
C PRO A 391 14.32 -5.82 13.42
N LEU A 392 13.57 -6.67 12.72
CA LEU A 392 14.14 -7.57 11.70
C LEU A 392 14.83 -6.82 10.55
N PHE A 393 14.42 -5.58 10.24
CA PHE A 393 15.14 -4.75 9.27
C PHE A 393 16.48 -4.32 9.86
N GLY A 394 17.54 -4.92 9.34
CA GLY A 394 18.92 -4.77 9.81
C GLY A 394 19.40 -5.89 10.75
N ALA A 395 18.51 -6.73 11.34
CA ALA A 395 18.93 -7.89 12.13
C ALA A 395 19.17 -9.13 11.24
N VAL A 396 18.45 -9.25 10.13
CA VAL A 396 18.56 -10.34 9.14
C VAL A 396 19.41 -9.88 7.97
N GLU A 397 20.56 -10.53 7.72
CA GLU A 397 21.52 -10.11 6.71
C GLU A 397 21.69 -11.10 5.54
N ASN A 398 21.37 -12.39 5.76
CA ASN A 398 21.64 -13.48 4.83
C ASN A 398 20.37 -14.09 4.20
N THR A 399 19.21 -13.53 4.51
CA THR A 399 17.92 -13.93 3.97
C THR A 399 17.25 -12.73 3.31
N ASN A 400 16.58 -12.93 2.17
CA ASN A 400 15.88 -11.82 1.51
C ASN A 400 14.73 -11.31 2.40
N LEU A 401 14.67 -10.00 2.60
CA LEU A 401 13.60 -9.32 3.33
C LEU A 401 12.73 -8.51 2.38
N GLY A 402 11.43 -8.48 2.66
CA GLY A 402 10.47 -7.60 1.99
C GLY A 402 9.61 -6.86 3.00
N MET A 403 9.23 -5.62 2.66
CA MET A 403 8.31 -4.80 3.44
C MET A 403 6.86 -5.20 3.18
N GLU A 404 6.04 -5.29 4.23
CA GLU A 404 4.59 -5.32 4.14
C GLU A 404 3.99 -4.06 4.74
N PHE A 405 3.35 -3.25 3.89
CA PHE A 405 2.50 -2.12 4.30
C PHE A 405 1.02 -2.51 4.26
N GLN A 406 0.19 -1.79 5.00
CA GLN A 406 -1.27 -1.94 4.94
C GLN A 406 -1.90 -0.68 4.33
N ILE A 407 -2.58 -0.85 3.18
CA ILE A 407 -3.31 0.24 2.52
C ILE A 407 -4.74 0.34 3.04
N THR A 408 -5.23 -0.71 3.71
CA THR A 408 -6.63 -0.87 4.15
C THR A 408 -7.05 0.01 5.31
N GLN A 409 -6.15 0.69 6.00
CA GLN A 409 -6.46 1.53 7.19
C GLN A 409 -7.21 0.80 8.31
N GLU A 410 -6.91 -0.49 8.56
CA GLU A 410 -7.60 -1.30 9.57
C GLU A 410 -7.67 -0.63 10.96
N TYR A 411 -6.56 0.01 11.36
CA TYR A 411 -6.41 0.69 12.66
C TYR A 411 -6.53 2.21 12.56
N LEU A 412 -6.89 2.74 11.39
CA LEU A 412 -6.94 4.17 11.09
C LEU A 412 -8.31 4.59 10.56
N GLY A 413 -9.38 4.09 11.21
CA GLY A 413 -10.77 4.44 10.92
C GLY A 413 -11.36 3.80 9.67
N GLN A 414 -10.64 2.88 9.04
CA GLN A 414 -11.14 2.08 7.91
C GLN A 414 -11.58 2.99 6.73
N ALA A 415 -12.84 2.89 6.26
CA ALA A 415 -13.36 3.74 5.18
C ALA A 415 -14.01 5.04 5.67
N THR A 416 -14.04 5.29 6.99
CA THR A 416 -14.73 6.45 7.58
C THR A 416 -13.81 7.65 7.81
N GLN A 417 -12.51 7.50 7.56
CA GLN A 417 -11.53 8.55 7.83
C GLN A 417 -10.57 8.77 6.67
N LEU A 418 -10.30 10.03 6.40
CA LEU A 418 -9.28 10.44 5.45
C LEU A 418 -7.92 10.45 6.18
N VAL A 419 -7.07 9.50 5.82
CA VAL A 419 -5.69 9.39 6.32
C VAL A 419 -4.76 9.13 5.15
N TYR A 420 -3.84 10.05 4.88
CA TYR A 420 -2.80 9.86 3.87
C TYR A 420 -1.61 9.10 4.47
N LEU A 421 -1.47 7.85 4.08
CA LEU A 421 -0.49 6.92 4.64
C LEU A 421 0.94 7.15 4.14
N GLY A 422 1.12 7.90 3.05
CA GLY A 422 2.44 8.18 2.49
C GLY A 422 3.43 8.76 3.49
N THR A 423 2.97 9.62 4.43
CA THR A 423 3.80 10.21 5.48
C THR A 423 4.33 9.18 6.47
N MET A 424 3.48 8.21 6.87
CA MET A 424 3.89 7.11 7.75
C MET A 424 4.88 6.18 7.05
N TRP A 425 4.62 5.86 5.79
CA TRP A 425 5.49 4.96 5.03
C TRP A 425 6.86 5.58 4.77
N GLU A 426 6.92 6.87 4.42
CA GLU A 426 8.19 7.62 4.32
C GLU A 426 8.95 7.58 5.66
N GLU A 427 8.27 7.86 6.79
CA GLU A 427 8.88 7.82 8.13
C GLU A 427 9.55 6.46 8.40
N ILE A 428 8.88 5.36 8.08
CA ILE A 428 9.41 4.01 8.27
C ILE A 428 10.58 3.73 7.31
N LEU A 429 10.42 4.02 6.02
CA LEU A 429 11.42 3.75 5.00
C LEU A 429 12.72 4.53 5.25
N GLN A 430 12.62 5.78 5.73
CA GLN A 430 13.77 6.62 6.04
C GLN A 430 14.36 6.36 7.43
N SER A 431 13.77 5.46 8.23
CA SER A 431 14.30 5.10 9.54
C SER A 431 15.68 4.45 9.42
N LYS A 432 16.65 4.92 10.20
CA LYS A 432 18.00 4.35 10.25
C LYS A 432 18.00 3.06 11.06
N THR A 433 18.48 1.99 10.45
CA THR A 433 18.61 0.68 11.09
C THR A 433 19.97 0.53 11.81
N TYR A 434 20.98 1.29 11.38
CA TYR A 434 22.39 1.18 11.83
C TYR A 434 22.99 -0.23 11.64
N ARG A 435 22.39 -1.04 10.78
CA ARG A 435 22.85 -2.38 10.38
C ARG A 435 22.46 -2.60 8.91
N PRO A 436 23.35 -3.19 8.07
CA PRO A 436 24.72 -3.63 8.37
C PRO A 436 25.73 -2.48 8.53
N THR A 437 25.37 -1.23 8.21
CA THR A 437 26.24 -0.04 8.35
C THR A 437 25.57 1.08 9.13
N ASP A 438 26.34 2.04 9.64
CA ASP A 438 25.79 3.21 10.38
C ASP A 438 24.88 4.13 9.53
N SER A 439 24.97 4.04 8.20
CA SER A 439 24.14 4.81 7.27
C SER A 439 22.89 4.07 6.80
N SER A 440 22.81 2.75 7.02
CA SER A 440 21.73 1.91 6.51
C SER A 440 20.35 2.36 6.98
N THR A 441 19.41 2.28 6.05
CA THR A 441 17.98 2.61 6.27
C THR A 441 17.10 1.41 5.96
N VAL A 442 15.85 1.46 6.39
CA VAL A 442 14.85 0.45 6.00
C VAL A 442 14.71 0.43 4.47
N ALA A 443 14.65 1.60 3.81
CA ALA A 443 14.59 1.70 2.35
C ALA A 443 15.77 0.99 1.68
N GLY A 444 17.01 1.25 2.14
CA GLY A 444 18.21 0.64 1.57
C GLY A 444 18.30 -0.89 1.78
N ILE A 445 17.69 -1.40 2.84
CA ILE A 445 17.54 -2.86 3.03
C ILE A 445 16.53 -3.42 2.03
N ILE A 446 15.37 -2.77 1.87
CA ILE A 446 14.27 -3.24 1.04
C ILE A 446 14.60 -3.18 -0.46
N ASP A 447 15.34 -2.18 -0.93
CA ASP A 447 15.73 -2.06 -2.33
C ASP A 447 17.04 -2.82 -2.66
N GLY A 448 17.74 -3.30 -1.63
CA GLY A 448 18.97 -4.07 -1.77
C GLY A 448 20.24 -3.24 -1.87
N SER A 449 20.17 -1.90 -1.74
CA SER A 449 21.37 -1.03 -1.79
C SER A 449 22.24 -1.16 -0.53
N ASP A 450 21.61 -1.42 0.63
CA ASP A 450 22.28 -1.66 1.93
C ASP A 450 22.38 -3.15 2.29
N SER A 451 21.97 -4.05 1.40
CA SER A 451 21.95 -5.49 1.66
C SER A 451 22.47 -6.30 0.46
N LYS A 452 22.78 -7.57 0.68
CA LYS A 452 23.24 -8.50 -0.39
C LYS A 452 22.09 -9.31 -1.01
N GLN A 453 20.86 -8.81 -0.92
CA GLN A 453 19.67 -9.54 -1.32
C GLN A 453 19.57 -9.69 -2.84
N ASN A 454 19.27 -10.91 -3.29
CA ASN A 454 19.00 -11.20 -4.70
C ASN A 454 17.56 -10.85 -5.11
N HIS A 455 16.62 -10.94 -4.16
CA HIS A 455 15.21 -10.63 -4.32
C HIS A 455 14.81 -9.52 -3.36
N THR A 456 14.11 -8.51 -3.86
CA THR A 456 13.60 -7.38 -3.08
C THR A 456 12.10 -7.28 -3.28
N LEU A 457 11.36 -6.95 -2.22
CA LEU A 457 9.89 -6.93 -2.20
C LEU A 457 9.37 -5.73 -1.42
N MET A 458 8.38 -5.06 -1.98
CA MET A 458 7.44 -4.23 -1.25
C MET A 458 6.02 -4.71 -1.55
N ALA A 459 5.31 -5.14 -0.52
CA ALA A 459 3.95 -5.63 -0.58
C ALA A 459 2.99 -4.69 0.15
N GLY A 460 1.82 -4.45 -0.43
CA GLY A 460 0.76 -3.63 0.16
C GLY A 460 -0.54 -4.42 0.32
N VAL A 461 -1.09 -4.48 1.53
CA VAL A 461 -2.43 -5.04 1.75
C VAL A 461 -3.46 -4.09 1.17
N SER A 462 -4.16 -4.54 0.14
CA SER A 462 -4.95 -3.71 -0.74
C SER A 462 -6.36 -3.48 -0.19
N ASN A 463 -6.85 -2.23 -0.25
CA ASN A 463 -8.26 -1.88 -0.07
C ASN A 463 -8.91 -1.55 -1.41
N ILE A 464 -9.01 -2.54 -2.30
CA ILE A 464 -9.60 -2.41 -3.62
C ILE A 464 -10.79 -3.36 -3.71
N GLY A 465 -11.97 -2.81 -3.95
CA GLY A 465 -13.21 -3.58 -3.99
C GLY A 465 -14.15 -3.11 -5.10
N THR A 466 -15.40 -3.53 -5.00
CA THR A 466 -16.43 -3.27 -6.01
C THR A 466 -17.03 -1.88 -5.96
N ASP A 467 -16.68 -1.04 -4.99
CA ASP A 467 -17.10 0.35 -4.97
C ASP A 467 -16.69 1.06 -6.27
N ARG A 468 -17.51 2.03 -6.69
CA ARG A 468 -17.27 2.71 -7.96
C ARG A 468 -15.91 3.41 -8.00
N ASN A 469 -15.49 4.01 -6.89
CA ASN A 469 -14.19 4.67 -6.74
C ASN A 469 -13.04 3.71 -6.34
N TRP A 470 -13.25 2.39 -6.31
CA TRP A 470 -12.31 1.31 -5.99
C TRP A 470 -11.92 1.17 -4.51
N THR A 471 -11.89 2.22 -3.73
CA THR A 471 -11.20 2.28 -2.44
C THR A 471 -12.09 2.75 -1.28
N GLY A 472 -13.42 2.74 -1.46
CA GLY A 472 -14.39 3.19 -0.46
C GLY A 472 -14.54 4.71 -0.41
N HIS A 473 -13.44 5.45 -0.49
CA HIS A 473 -13.45 6.91 -0.60
C HIS A 473 -12.30 7.42 -1.50
N LEU A 474 -12.42 8.66 -1.98
CA LEU A 474 -11.52 9.22 -2.99
C LEU A 474 -10.04 9.22 -2.54
N PHE A 475 -9.76 9.60 -1.29
CA PHE A 475 -8.37 9.66 -0.78
C PHE A 475 -7.75 8.28 -0.51
N GLY A 476 -8.54 7.20 -0.49
CA GLY A 476 -8.01 5.84 -0.54
C GLY A 476 -7.24 5.56 -1.83
N GLN A 477 -7.60 6.24 -2.93
CA GLN A 477 -6.84 6.19 -4.19
C GLN A 477 -5.45 6.83 -4.04
N ALA A 478 -5.33 7.91 -3.24
CA ALA A 478 -4.04 8.54 -2.95
C ALA A 478 -3.10 7.57 -2.23
N ASN A 479 -3.63 6.72 -1.35
CA ASN A 479 -2.83 5.71 -0.65
C ASN A 479 -2.37 4.59 -1.60
N TRP A 480 -3.23 4.13 -2.52
CA TRP A 480 -2.81 3.19 -3.57
C TRP A 480 -1.74 3.79 -4.47
N PHE A 481 -1.92 5.05 -4.91
CA PHE A 481 -0.93 5.78 -5.69
C PHE A 481 0.40 5.91 -4.95
N ALA A 482 0.37 6.34 -3.68
CA ALA A 482 1.57 6.52 -2.86
C ALA A 482 2.32 5.21 -2.64
N PHE A 483 1.60 4.11 -2.37
CA PHE A 483 2.21 2.79 -2.27
C PHE A 483 2.98 2.42 -3.55
N GLY A 484 2.37 2.58 -4.73
CA GLY A 484 3.03 2.24 -5.99
C GLY A 484 4.27 3.11 -6.26
N GLN A 485 4.20 4.41 -5.95
CA GLN A 485 5.34 5.33 -6.12
C GLN A 485 6.51 5.01 -5.16
N LEU A 486 6.22 4.65 -3.90
CA LEU A 486 7.24 4.24 -2.93
C LEU A 486 7.79 2.83 -3.24
N ALA A 487 6.96 1.94 -3.77
CA ALA A 487 7.42 0.63 -4.22
C ALA A 487 8.32 0.73 -5.46
N TRP A 488 8.12 1.74 -6.32
CA TRP A 488 9.03 2.04 -7.43
C TRP A 488 10.34 2.64 -6.93
N ASP A 489 10.25 3.64 -6.06
CA ASP A 489 11.40 4.32 -5.47
C ASP A 489 11.13 4.66 -3.99
N PRO A 490 11.68 3.88 -3.03
CA PRO A 490 11.50 4.09 -1.60
C PRO A 490 12.07 5.40 -1.04
N ASP A 491 12.87 6.12 -1.82
CA ASP A 491 13.46 7.40 -1.40
C ASP A 491 12.61 8.62 -1.78
N ARG A 492 11.48 8.42 -2.47
CA ARG A 492 10.56 9.51 -2.79
C ARG A 492 9.88 10.05 -1.54
N SER A 493 9.70 11.39 -1.47
CA SER A 493 8.98 11.99 -0.36
C SER A 493 7.46 11.90 -0.53
N ALA A 494 6.74 11.73 0.58
CA ALA A 494 5.29 11.74 0.63
C ALA A 494 4.69 13.05 0.08
N ALA A 495 5.37 14.17 0.31
CA ALA A 495 4.96 15.48 -0.19
C ALA A 495 5.00 15.55 -1.74
N GLN A 496 6.09 15.07 -2.36
CA GLN A 496 6.19 15.02 -3.82
C GLN A 496 5.13 14.09 -4.43
N ILE A 497 4.88 12.95 -3.80
CA ILE A 497 3.90 11.97 -4.26
C ILE A 497 2.47 12.53 -4.14
N SER A 498 2.15 13.20 -3.02
CA SER A 498 0.83 13.84 -2.83
C SER A 498 0.58 14.94 -3.85
N GLU A 499 1.58 15.80 -4.11
CA GLU A 499 1.50 16.83 -5.13
C GLU A 499 1.20 16.26 -6.52
N GLU A 500 1.90 15.19 -6.89
CA GLU A 500 1.70 14.52 -8.17
C GLU A 500 0.28 13.93 -8.29
N TRP A 501 -0.20 13.22 -7.26
CA TRP A 501 -1.55 12.66 -7.23
C TRP A 501 -2.63 13.76 -7.31
N ILE A 502 -2.46 14.88 -6.58
CA ILE A 502 -3.40 16.00 -6.61
C ILE A 502 -3.49 16.58 -8.01
N LYS A 503 -2.34 16.82 -8.67
CA LYS A 503 -2.30 17.34 -10.03
C LYS A 503 -3.03 16.45 -11.04
N LEU A 504 -2.87 15.13 -10.90
CA LEU A 504 -3.51 14.14 -11.76
C LEU A 504 -5.02 14.01 -11.50
N THR A 505 -5.48 14.29 -10.28
CA THR A 505 -6.85 14.03 -9.83
C THR A 505 -7.72 15.29 -9.85
N PHE A 506 -7.17 16.44 -9.43
CA PHE A 506 -7.92 17.69 -9.26
C PHE A 506 -7.46 18.81 -10.19
N GLY A 507 -6.33 18.64 -10.87
CA GLY A 507 -5.72 19.66 -11.72
C GLY A 507 -4.67 20.51 -10.99
N GLN A 508 -4.27 21.63 -11.61
CA GLN A 508 -3.03 22.33 -11.27
C GLN A 508 -3.22 23.74 -10.70
N LYS A 509 -4.43 24.10 -10.29
CA LYS A 509 -4.69 25.40 -9.66
C LYS A 509 -3.92 25.50 -8.33
N GLU A 510 -3.05 26.50 -8.19
CA GLU A 510 -2.11 26.63 -7.08
C GLU A 510 -2.80 26.60 -5.70
N GLY A 511 -3.87 27.38 -5.52
CA GLY A 511 -4.60 27.42 -4.25
C GLY A 511 -5.23 26.06 -3.88
N LEU A 512 -5.74 25.32 -4.86
CA LEU A 512 -6.31 23.98 -4.67
C LEU A 512 -5.21 22.99 -4.27
N LEU A 513 -4.08 23.01 -4.98
CA LEU A 513 -2.94 22.13 -4.70
C LEU A 513 -2.46 22.30 -3.26
N THR A 514 -2.20 23.54 -2.83
CA THR A 514 -1.68 23.84 -1.49
C THR A 514 -2.63 23.36 -0.39
N GLN A 515 -3.94 23.63 -0.51
CA GLN A 515 -4.91 23.27 0.52
C GLN A 515 -5.13 21.76 0.64
N ILE A 516 -5.23 21.04 -0.50
CA ILE A 516 -5.37 19.57 -0.47
C ILE A 516 -4.08 18.92 0.06
N GLN A 517 -2.91 19.45 -0.32
CA GLN A 517 -1.65 18.93 0.19
C GLN A 517 -1.50 19.13 1.71
N GLU A 518 -1.84 20.31 2.23
CA GLU A 518 -1.84 20.59 3.67
C GLU A 518 -2.76 19.60 4.41
N LEU A 519 -3.99 19.41 3.90
CA LEU A 519 -4.94 18.46 4.44
C LEU A 519 -4.36 17.02 4.43
N MET A 520 -3.81 16.56 3.32
CA MET A 520 -3.24 15.22 3.21
C MET A 520 -2.06 15.01 4.17
N MET A 521 -1.09 15.91 4.13
CA MET A 521 0.15 15.79 4.93
C MET A 521 -0.11 15.84 6.44
N GLY A 522 -1.16 16.55 6.89
CA GLY A 522 -1.54 16.62 8.31
C GLY A 522 -2.43 15.48 8.80
N SER A 523 -3.04 14.71 7.90
CA SER A 523 -4.13 13.78 8.23
C SER A 523 -3.69 12.57 9.08
N HIS A 524 -2.53 11.99 8.81
CA HIS A 524 -2.00 10.87 9.60
C HIS A 524 -1.65 11.30 11.02
N GLU A 525 -0.95 12.42 11.20
CA GLU A 525 -0.63 12.96 12.53
C GLU A 525 -1.89 13.31 13.33
N ALA A 526 -2.93 13.83 12.65
CA ALA A 526 -4.23 14.08 13.29
C ALA A 526 -4.83 12.78 13.84
N ALA A 527 -4.84 11.70 13.03
CA ALA A 527 -5.36 10.40 13.42
C ALA A 527 -4.58 9.81 14.60
N VAL A 528 -3.26 9.83 14.56
CA VAL A 528 -2.41 9.38 15.67
C VAL A 528 -2.74 10.16 16.94
N ASN A 529 -2.88 11.50 16.86
CA ASN A 529 -3.14 12.34 18.00
C ASN A 529 -4.49 12.05 18.66
N TYR A 530 -5.58 11.86 17.92
CA TYR A 530 -6.87 11.56 18.55
C TYR A 530 -7.09 10.07 18.83
N MET A 531 -6.26 9.14 18.33
CA MET A 531 -6.37 7.71 18.62
C MET A 531 -5.37 7.21 19.66
N THR A 532 -4.07 7.38 19.38
CA THR A 532 -2.96 6.72 20.10
C THR A 532 -1.74 7.62 20.20
N PRO A 533 -1.85 8.79 20.89
CA PRO A 533 -0.76 9.75 20.98
C PRO A 533 0.44 9.20 21.78
N LEU A 534 1.63 9.80 21.55
CA LEU A 534 2.86 9.58 22.32
C LEU A 534 3.37 8.13 22.33
N GLY A 535 2.97 7.30 21.35
CA GLY A 535 3.37 5.89 21.28
C GLY A 535 2.41 4.93 21.98
N LEU A 536 1.26 5.41 22.47
CA LEU A 536 0.15 4.52 22.80
C LEU A 536 -0.28 3.74 21.56
N HIS A 537 -0.80 2.54 21.76
CA HIS A 537 -1.20 1.67 20.67
C HIS A 537 -2.24 0.66 21.11
N HIS A 538 -2.97 0.11 20.14
CA HIS A 538 -4.01 -0.92 20.30
C HIS A 538 -5.13 -0.51 21.30
N LEU A 539 -5.62 0.72 21.20
CA LEU A 539 -6.70 1.25 22.05
C LEU A 539 -8.09 1.15 21.41
N MET A 540 -8.28 0.23 20.48
CA MET A 540 -9.49 0.12 19.66
C MET A 540 -10.39 -1.03 20.07
N GLY A 541 -11.62 -1.03 19.51
CA GLY A 541 -12.63 -2.06 19.74
C GLY A 541 -12.14 -3.46 19.34
N ARG A 542 -12.59 -4.46 20.08
CA ARG A 542 -12.20 -5.87 19.87
C ARG A 542 -12.59 -6.38 18.49
N SER A 543 -11.78 -7.23 17.92
CA SER A 543 -11.97 -8.02 16.67
C SER A 543 -11.95 -7.20 15.38
N HIS A 544 -12.75 -6.17 15.28
CA HIS A 544 -12.87 -5.35 14.06
C HIS A 544 -12.03 -4.07 14.09
N HIS A 545 -11.42 -3.73 15.23
CA HIS A 545 -10.51 -2.60 15.44
C HIS A 545 -11.09 -1.21 15.08
N TYR A 546 -12.43 -1.07 15.14
CA TYR A 546 -13.12 0.18 14.86
C TYR A 546 -13.55 0.89 16.16
N GLY A 547 -13.25 2.18 16.23
CA GLY A 547 -13.58 3.02 17.37
C GLY A 547 -12.73 2.77 18.62
N PRO A 548 -12.83 3.65 19.65
CA PRO A 548 -12.06 3.54 20.88
C PRO A 548 -12.55 2.38 21.76
N GLY A 549 -11.60 1.73 22.41
CA GLY A 549 -11.85 0.66 23.37
C GLY A 549 -10.70 0.51 24.38
N PRO A 550 -10.20 1.58 25.01
CA PRO A 550 -9.07 1.46 25.94
C PRO A 550 -9.36 0.55 27.14
N TRP A 551 -10.62 0.26 27.43
CA TRP A 551 -11.10 -0.65 28.48
C TRP A 551 -11.20 -2.11 28.04
N VAL A 552 -10.84 -2.44 26.79
CA VAL A 552 -10.97 -3.83 26.27
C VAL A 552 -10.05 -4.76 27.04
N GLU A 553 -10.67 -5.73 27.71
CA GLU A 553 -10.05 -6.75 28.57
C GLU A 553 -10.64 -8.14 28.31
N GLY A 554 -10.05 -9.16 28.91
CA GLY A 554 -10.51 -10.55 28.84
C GLY A 554 -10.13 -11.30 27.56
N GLY A 555 -10.03 -12.62 27.65
CA GLY A 555 -9.50 -13.45 26.59
C GLY A 555 -7.97 -13.46 26.57
N ARG A 556 -7.39 -13.63 25.39
CA ARG A 556 -5.95 -13.61 25.20
C ARG A 556 -5.39 -12.20 25.48
N ALA A 557 -4.35 -12.12 26.32
CA ALA A 557 -3.85 -10.83 26.82
C ALA A 557 -3.42 -9.88 25.70
N ASP A 558 -2.65 -10.34 24.74
CA ASP A 558 -2.12 -9.53 23.61
C ASP A 558 -3.18 -9.14 22.55
N TRP A 559 -4.46 -9.44 22.81
CA TRP A 559 -5.61 -8.96 22.07
C TRP A 559 -6.44 -7.93 22.86
N THR A 560 -5.91 -7.43 23.96
CA THR A 560 -6.59 -6.48 24.83
C THR A 560 -5.86 -5.15 24.90
N SER A 561 -6.60 -4.04 25.02
CA SER A 561 -6.01 -2.71 25.14
C SER A 561 -5.23 -2.55 26.46
N LEU A 562 -5.70 -3.18 27.54
CA LEU A 562 -5.05 -3.13 28.84
C LEU A 562 -3.61 -3.65 28.81
N TYR A 563 -3.36 -4.71 28.03
CA TYR A 563 -2.04 -5.26 27.83
C TYR A 563 -1.05 -4.26 27.23
N TYR A 564 -1.51 -3.40 26.32
CA TYR A 564 -0.65 -2.46 25.60
C TYR A 564 -0.42 -1.15 26.38
N HIS A 565 -1.47 -0.54 26.93
CA HIS A 565 -1.30 0.75 27.61
C HIS A 565 -0.86 0.61 29.06
N ARG A 566 -1.13 -0.50 29.76
CA ARG A 566 -0.74 -0.79 31.14
C ARG A 566 -1.02 0.35 32.12
N ALA A 567 -2.08 1.14 31.89
CA ALA A 567 -2.42 2.25 32.76
C ALA A 567 -2.82 1.77 34.16
N ASP A 568 -2.24 2.36 35.18
CA ASP A 568 -2.54 2.16 36.60
C ASP A 568 -2.44 3.48 37.37
N SER A 569 -2.56 3.43 38.70
CA SER A 569 -2.45 4.61 39.55
C SER A 569 -1.06 5.27 39.55
N LEU A 570 -0.02 4.56 39.08
CA LEU A 570 1.36 5.02 39.05
C LEU A 570 1.69 5.70 37.71
N GLY A 571 1.13 5.18 36.58
CA GLY A 571 1.49 5.68 35.25
C GLY A 571 0.80 4.98 34.11
N ILE A 572 1.37 5.14 32.91
CA ILE A 572 0.88 4.58 31.63
C ILE A 572 2.05 4.26 30.69
N GLY A 573 1.82 3.32 29.77
CA GLY A 573 2.78 2.91 28.75
C GLY A 573 3.41 1.57 29.03
N PHE A 574 4.13 1.01 28.07
CA PHE A 574 4.75 -0.31 28.16
C PHE A 574 6.26 -0.19 28.37
N ASP A 575 6.81 -0.65 29.51
CA ASP A 575 8.26 -0.71 29.70
C ASP A 575 8.86 -1.84 28.83
N ARG A 576 9.51 -1.44 27.74
CA ARG A 576 10.26 -2.31 26.82
C ARG A 576 11.76 -2.10 26.90
N THR A 577 12.22 -1.37 27.94
CA THR A 577 13.65 -1.21 28.26
C THR A 577 14.20 -2.46 28.98
N ALA A 578 15.45 -2.40 29.42
CA ALA A 578 16.09 -3.48 30.17
C ALA A 578 15.42 -3.77 31.53
N SER A 579 14.68 -2.82 32.09
CA SER A 579 13.90 -3.01 33.33
C SER A 579 12.56 -3.72 33.11
N GLY A 580 12.06 -3.70 31.86
CA GLY A 580 10.81 -4.32 31.47
C GLY A 580 11.02 -5.56 30.59
N SER A 581 10.38 -5.62 29.42
CA SER A 581 10.46 -6.78 28.53
C SER A 581 11.81 -6.92 27.80
N GLY A 582 12.62 -5.86 27.73
CA GLY A 582 13.89 -5.84 27.01
C GLY A 582 13.78 -5.81 25.49
N ALA A 583 12.64 -5.46 24.92
CA ALA A 583 12.43 -5.44 23.46
C ALA A 583 13.38 -4.48 22.72
N LEU A 584 13.83 -3.41 23.37
CA LEU A 584 14.84 -2.51 22.80
C LEU A 584 16.16 -3.19 22.44
N ASN A 585 16.48 -4.34 23.04
CA ASN A 585 17.71 -5.09 22.75
C ASN A 585 17.68 -5.71 21.33
N GLN A 586 16.54 -5.76 20.69
CA GLN A 586 16.41 -6.26 19.30
C GLN A 586 16.88 -5.23 18.26
N TYR A 587 16.96 -3.95 18.62
CA TYR A 587 17.49 -2.90 17.77
C TYR A 587 19.02 -2.77 17.86
N ALA A 588 19.63 -2.09 16.90
CA ALA A 588 21.03 -1.74 16.96
C ALA A 588 21.37 -0.96 18.23
N SER A 589 22.60 -1.12 18.74
CA SER A 589 23.03 -0.50 20.01
C SER A 589 22.93 1.03 20.01
N GLN A 590 23.04 1.68 18.85
CA GLN A 590 22.84 3.12 18.67
C GLN A 590 21.41 3.54 19.01
N ILE A 591 20.41 2.76 18.58
CA ILE A 591 18.99 3.00 18.88
C ILE A 591 18.68 2.62 20.33
N SER A 592 19.04 1.38 20.72
CA SER A 592 18.73 0.85 22.03
C SER A 592 19.25 1.75 23.16
N ARG A 593 20.46 2.28 23.03
CA ARG A 593 21.04 3.21 24.02
C ARG A 593 20.28 4.53 24.11
N VAL A 594 19.87 5.13 22.98
CA VAL A 594 19.16 6.40 22.94
C VAL A 594 17.73 6.23 23.43
N TRP A 595 17.04 5.19 22.97
CA TRP A 595 15.63 4.96 23.32
C TRP A 595 15.44 4.28 24.69
N SER A 596 16.50 3.89 25.39
CA SER A 596 16.41 3.44 26.78
C SER A 596 16.26 4.59 27.78
N ASP A 597 16.58 5.83 27.40
CA ASP A 597 16.38 7.03 28.20
C ASP A 597 15.11 7.76 27.73
N PRO A 598 14.05 7.88 28.56
CA PRO A 598 12.81 8.55 28.17
C PRO A 598 13.00 10.00 27.73
N LYS A 599 14.05 10.68 28.21
CA LYS A 599 14.38 12.05 27.79
C LYS A 599 14.96 12.13 26.38
N GLN A 600 15.53 11.05 25.86
CA GLN A 600 16.12 10.97 24.53
C GLN A 600 15.22 10.22 23.53
N THR A 601 14.32 9.39 24.01
CA THR A 601 13.32 8.72 23.18
C THR A 601 12.50 9.75 22.39
N PRO A 602 12.29 9.55 21.07
CA PRO A 602 11.35 10.39 20.32
C PRO A 602 9.97 10.35 20.97
N GLU A 603 9.35 11.51 21.22
CA GLU A 603 8.05 11.59 21.93
C GLU A 603 6.98 10.72 21.30
N LYS A 604 6.98 10.60 19.96
CA LYS A 604 6.06 9.74 19.20
C LYS A 604 6.16 8.24 19.53
N PHE A 605 7.22 7.81 20.23
CA PHE A 605 7.45 6.44 20.68
C PHE A 605 7.61 6.31 22.20
N LEU A 606 7.36 7.39 22.94
CA LEU A 606 7.65 7.46 24.38
C LEU A 606 6.94 6.34 25.15
N LEU A 607 5.62 6.26 25.04
CA LEU A 607 4.79 5.27 25.74
C LEU A 607 4.79 3.86 25.07
N TRP A 608 5.42 3.77 23.91
CA TRP A 608 5.71 2.48 23.29
C TRP A 608 6.82 1.73 24.04
N PHE A 609 7.82 2.47 24.53
CA PHE A 609 9.00 1.90 25.15
C PHE A 609 9.09 2.12 26.67
N HIS A 610 8.32 3.03 27.25
CA HIS A 610 8.39 3.39 28.66
C HIS A 610 7.02 3.37 29.33
N HIS A 611 7.01 2.88 30.58
CA HIS A 611 5.92 3.10 31.54
C HIS A 611 6.29 4.28 32.39
N LEU A 612 5.55 5.41 32.29
CA LEU A 612 5.91 6.65 32.93
C LEU A 612 4.81 7.13 33.87
N ALA A 613 5.24 7.80 34.96
CA ALA A 613 4.32 8.37 35.93
C ALA A 613 3.46 9.48 35.29
N TRP A 614 2.24 9.65 35.78
CA TRP A 614 1.31 10.67 35.28
C TRP A 614 1.82 12.11 35.42
N ASP A 615 2.74 12.34 36.37
CA ASP A 615 3.42 13.65 36.62
C ASP A 615 4.83 13.72 36.02
N TYR A 616 5.22 12.75 35.19
CA TYR A 616 6.48 12.81 34.46
C TYR A 616 6.55 14.14 33.68
N GLU A 617 7.62 14.91 33.90
CA GLU A 617 7.84 16.18 33.20
C GLU A 617 8.30 15.96 31.78
N MET A 618 7.47 16.38 30.81
CA MET A 618 7.72 16.32 29.38
C MET A 618 8.67 17.45 28.94
N LYS A 619 9.22 17.36 27.73
CA LYS A 619 10.10 18.41 27.18
C LYS A 619 9.43 19.76 27.03
N SER A 620 8.13 19.82 26.93
CA SER A 620 7.31 21.05 26.95
C SER A 620 7.26 21.75 28.30
N GLY A 621 7.59 21.04 29.38
CA GLY A 621 7.38 21.47 30.75
C GLY A 621 6.01 21.09 31.35
N ASN A 622 5.13 20.48 30.55
CA ASN A 622 3.87 19.92 31.01
C ASN A 622 4.08 18.55 31.68
N THR A 623 3.13 18.10 32.47
CA THR A 623 3.09 16.72 32.92
C THR A 623 2.66 15.78 31.79
N LEU A 624 2.99 14.50 31.89
CA LEU A 624 2.55 13.47 30.88
C LEU A 624 1.03 13.46 30.74
N TRP A 625 0.28 13.59 31.84
CA TRP A 625 -1.18 13.67 31.77
C TRP A 625 -1.66 14.87 30.95
N GLU A 626 -1.08 16.04 31.16
CA GLU A 626 -1.42 17.25 30.41
C GLU A 626 -1.08 17.06 28.90
N GLU A 627 0.08 16.46 28.56
CA GLU A 627 0.46 16.23 27.20
C GLU A 627 -0.46 15.23 26.49
N ILE A 628 -0.87 14.15 27.15
CA ILE A 628 -1.87 13.23 26.61
C ILE A 628 -3.16 14.01 26.29
N CYS A 629 -3.65 14.81 27.21
CA CYS A 629 -4.84 15.63 27.01
C CYS A 629 -4.69 16.61 25.82
N LEU A 630 -3.56 17.28 25.73
CA LEU A 630 -3.27 18.24 24.66
C LEU A 630 -3.18 17.57 23.28
N HIS A 631 -2.58 16.39 23.20
CA HIS A 631 -2.50 15.64 21.94
C HIS A 631 -3.89 15.20 21.45
N TYR A 632 -4.73 14.63 22.31
CA TYR A 632 -6.09 14.26 21.95
C TYR A 632 -6.90 15.48 21.45
N ASP A 633 -6.81 16.61 22.15
CA ASP A 633 -7.48 17.86 21.78
C ASP A 633 -6.95 18.43 20.45
N LYS A 634 -5.62 18.40 20.25
CA LYS A 634 -4.96 18.80 19.01
C LYS A 634 -5.45 17.95 17.83
N GLY A 635 -5.58 16.64 18.01
CA GLY A 635 -6.07 15.73 16.98
C GLY A 635 -7.47 16.11 16.49
N VAL A 636 -8.40 16.38 17.41
CA VAL A 636 -9.76 16.84 17.09
C VAL A 636 -9.74 18.21 16.37
N LYS A 637 -8.97 19.18 16.89
CA LYS A 637 -8.83 20.49 16.26
C LYS A 637 -8.27 20.39 14.84
N THR A 638 -7.29 19.50 14.62
CA THR A 638 -6.73 19.26 13.29
C THR A 638 -7.76 18.62 12.35
N ALA A 639 -8.56 17.66 12.81
CA ALA A 639 -9.64 17.07 12.00
C ALA A 639 -10.67 18.13 11.57
N ARG A 640 -11.03 19.07 12.46
CA ARG A 640 -11.92 20.20 12.12
C ARG A 640 -11.27 21.13 11.10
N HIS A 641 -9.99 21.45 11.27
CA HIS A 641 -9.22 22.28 10.32
C HIS A 641 -9.13 21.63 8.93
N MET A 642 -8.94 20.32 8.84
CA MET A 642 -8.96 19.59 7.58
C MET A 642 -10.28 19.81 6.82
N ARG A 643 -11.41 19.79 7.51
CA ARG A 643 -12.71 20.08 6.90
C ARG A 643 -12.85 21.54 6.47
N ASP A 644 -12.30 22.48 7.22
CA ASP A 644 -12.32 23.91 6.84
C ASP A 644 -11.49 24.15 5.58
N LEU A 645 -10.30 23.53 5.47
CA LEU A 645 -9.48 23.56 4.24
C LEU A 645 -10.28 23.01 3.05
N TRP A 646 -10.95 21.87 3.23
CA TRP A 646 -11.74 21.26 2.16
C TRP A 646 -12.92 22.16 1.74
N ARG A 647 -13.65 22.73 2.70
CA ARG A 647 -14.80 23.62 2.44
C ARG A 647 -14.43 24.88 1.69
N ALA A 648 -13.22 25.39 1.88
CA ALA A 648 -12.71 26.51 1.10
C ALA A 648 -12.55 26.20 -0.41
N LEU A 649 -12.63 24.92 -0.80
CA LEU A 649 -12.51 24.43 -2.18
C LEU A 649 -13.88 24.20 -2.88
N GLU A 650 -15.03 24.51 -2.24
CA GLU A 650 -16.38 24.19 -2.75
C GLU A 650 -16.61 24.59 -4.23
N ASN A 651 -16.09 25.72 -4.65
CA ASN A 651 -16.24 26.19 -6.04
C ASN A 651 -15.10 25.79 -6.98
N GLN A 652 -14.15 24.98 -6.51
CA GLN A 652 -12.97 24.57 -7.28
C GLN A 652 -12.98 23.07 -7.58
N VAL A 653 -13.75 22.28 -6.83
CA VAL A 653 -13.94 20.83 -6.99
C VAL A 653 -15.36 20.59 -7.48
N ASP A 654 -15.58 19.57 -8.30
CA ASP A 654 -16.94 19.19 -8.70
C ASP A 654 -17.80 18.78 -7.50
N ALA A 655 -19.10 19.03 -7.61
CA ALA A 655 -20.05 18.87 -6.51
C ALA A 655 -20.10 17.46 -5.93
N ALA A 656 -19.88 16.41 -6.74
CA ALA A 656 -19.96 15.04 -6.30
C ALA A 656 -18.77 14.69 -5.40
N ARG A 657 -17.53 14.95 -5.83
CA ARG A 657 -16.32 14.76 -5.03
C ARG A 657 -16.31 15.67 -3.80
N PHE A 658 -16.71 16.93 -3.97
CA PHE A 658 -16.78 17.88 -2.86
C PHE A 658 -17.70 17.38 -1.75
N SER A 659 -18.95 17.03 -2.08
CA SER A 659 -19.94 16.55 -1.10
C SER A 659 -19.52 15.26 -0.42
N HIS A 660 -18.95 14.30 -1.17
CA HIS A 660 -18.47 13.03 -0.61
C HIS A 660 -17.40 13.27 0.46
N VAL A 661 -16.40 14.09 0.15
CA VAL A 661 -15.28 14.33 1.08
C VAL A 661 -15.69 15.21 2.26
N ASP A 662 -16.57 16.21 2.08
CA ASP A 662 -17.10 17.00 3.21
C ASP A 662 -17.87 16.12 4.21
N GLN A 663 -18.64 15.15 3.70
CA GLN A 663 -19.36 14.21 4.57
C GLN A 663 -18.39 13.24 5.29
N LEU A 664 -17.39 12.73 4.58
CA LEU A 664 -16.35 11.89 5.18
C LEU A 664 -15.61 12.61 6.32
N LEU A 665 -15.18 13.85 6.08
CA LEU A 665 -14.52 14.68 7.10
C LEU A 665 -15.48 15.03 8.26
N GLY A 666 -16.78 15.15 7.99
CA GLY A 666 -17.80 15.29 9.04
C GLY A 666 -17.83 14.10 9.97
N ILE A 667 -17.87 12.87 9.42
CA ILE A 667 -17.81 11.62 10.19
C ILE A 667 -16.50 11.53 10.97
N GLN A 668 -15.37 11.85 10.33
CA GLN A 668 -14.05 11.81 10.97
C GLN A 668 -13.96 12.76 12.19
N ILE A 669 -14.58 13.93 12.15
CA ILE A 669 -14.63 14.84 13.30
C ILE A 669 -15.42 14.22 14.44
N GLU A 670 -16.61 13.67 14.18
CA GLU A 670 -17.44 13.00 15.21
C GLU A 670 -16.69 11.81 15.82
N GLU A 671 -15.98 11.04 15.02
CA GLU A 671 -15.15 9.92 15.49
C GLU A 671 -13.92 10.40 16.28
N ALA A 672 -13.24 11.47 15.88
CA ALA A 672 -12.12 12.05 16.61
C ALA A 672 -12.56 12.56 17.99
N GLU A 673 -13.73 13.20 18.10
CA GLU A 673 -14.33 13.60 19.37
C GLU A 673 -14.71 12.39 20.24
N TRP A 674 -15.26 11.35 19.63
CA TRP A 674 -15.56 10.09 20.32
C TRP A 674 -14.28 9.45 20.89
N TRP A 675 -13.21 9.36 20.11
CA TRP A 675 -11.91 8.86 20.55
C TRP A 675 -11.34 9.67 21.72
N ARG A 676 -11.30 11.02 21.60
CA ARG A 676 -10.83 11.91 22.66
C ARG A 676 -11.66 11.74 23.94
N ASN A 677 -12.98 11.86 23.83
CA ASN A 677 -13.86 11.86 24.99
C ASN A 677 -13.77 10.54 25.76
N SER A 678 -13.90 9.41 25.06
CA SER A 678 -13.83 8.09 25.70
C SER A 678 -12.48 7.75 26.28
N SER A 679 -11.39 8.04 25.57
CA SER A 679 -10.04 7.72 26.04
C SER A 679 -9.62 8.58 27.22
N LEU A 680 -9.88 9.90 27.17
CA LEU A 680 -9.52 10.81 28.27
C LEU A 680 -10.33 10.52 29.53
N LEU A 681 -11.64 10.25 29.41
CA LEU A 681 -12.47 9.87 30.57
C LEU A 681 -11.99 8.54 31.18
N TYR A 682 -11.57 7.59 30.34
CA TYR A 682 -11.04 6.33 30.83
C TYR A 682 -9.69 6.51 31.56
N PHE A 683 -8.72 7.19 30.95
CA PHE A 683 -7.41 7.37 31.57
C PHE A 683 -7.46 8.29 32.81
N GLN A 684 -8.41 9.23 32.87
CA GLN A 684 -8.61 10.05 34.06
C GLN A 684 -8.92 9.22 35.33
N THR A 685 -9.57 8.05 35.18
CA THR A 685 -9.86 7.15 36.30
C THR A 685 -8.59 6.62 36.97
N PHE A 686 -7.48 6.53 36.25
CA PHE A 686 -6.16 6.13 36.74
C PHE A 686 -5.32 7.34 37.18
N ALA A 687 -5.25 8.37 36.34
CA ALA A 687 -4.46 9.57 36.60
C ALA A 687 -4.96 10.35 37.80
N ASN A 688 -6.27 10.31 38.07
CA ASN A 688 -6.93 11.05 39.17
C ASN A 688 -6.54 12.55 39.23
N ARG A 689 -6.46 13.20 38.07
CA ARG A 689 -6.04 14.60 37.88
C ARG A 689 -7.12 15.36 37.11
N PRO A 690 -7.25 16.70 37.32
CA PRO A 690 -8.16 17.50 36.51
C PRO A 690 -7.69 17.56 35.04
N PHE A 691 -8.62 17.83 34.14
CA PHE A 691 -8.28 18.19 32.77
C PHE A 691 -7.66 19.59 32.73
N PRO A 692 -6.66 19.83 31.84
CA PRO A 692 -6.12 21.15 31.60
C PRO A 692 -7.21 22.16 31.17
N GLU A 693 -7.14 23.40 31.61
CA GLU A 693 -8.10 24.43 31.19
C GLU A 693 -7.99 24.81 29.71
N SER A 694 -6.86 24.51 29.08
CA SER A 694 -6.55 24.85 27.69
C SER A 694 -7.19 23.95 26.66
N ILE A 695 -7.78 22.83 27.08
CA ILE A 695 -8.45 21.88 26.16
C ILE A 695 -9.97 22.01 26.22
N GLU A 696 -10.63 21.55 25.17
CA GLU A 696 -12.07 21.25 25.24
C GLU A 696 -12.29 20.07 26.18
N LYS A 697 -13.09 20.27 27.24
CA LYS A 697 -13.36 19.20 28.22
C LYS A 697 -14.07 18.04 27.54
N PRO A 698 -13.66 16.78 27.79
CA PRO A 698 -14.37 15.61 27.32
C PRO A 698 -15.85 15.63 27.73
N GLU A 699 -16.73 15.36 26.79
CA GLU A 699 -18.17 15.29 26.99
C GLU A 699 -18.65 13.85 27.15
N GLY A 700 -19.79 13.65 27.82
CA GLY A 700 -20.39 12.35 28.05
C GLY A 700 -19.93 11.65 29.33
N GLU A 701 -20.36 10.43 29.51
CA GLU A 701 -20.04 9.59 30.66
C GLU A 701 -19.29 8.33 30.19
N LEU A 702 -18.26 7.92 30.91
CA LEU A 702 -17.45 6.76 30.55
C LEU A 702 -18.28 5.49 30.37
N GLU A 703 -19.28 5.27 31.25
CA GLU A 703 -20.13 4.08 31.19
C GLU A 703 -21.02 4.06 29.92
N PHE A 704 -21.40 5.23 29.41
CA PHE A 704 -22.08 5.31 28.11
C PHE A 704 -21.18 4.76 26.99
N PHE A 705 -19.93 5.17 26.92
CA PHE A 705 -18.98 4.71 25.91
C PHE A 705 -18.69 3.21 26.04
N LYS A 706 -18.50 2.69 27.25
CA LYS A 706 -18.29 1.27 27.52
C LYS A 706 -19.47 0.39 27.12
N GLN A 707 -20.69 0.91 27.13
CA GLN A 707 -21.90 0.18 26.76
C GLN A 707 -22.16 0.14 25.27
N GLN A 708 -21.51 0.98 24.46
CA GLN A 708 -21.64 0.96 23.02
C GLN A 708 -21.19 -0.39 22.45
N ARG A 709 -21.94 -0.89 21.48
CA ARG A 709 -21.67 -2.17 20.83
C ARG A 709 -21.66 -1.99 19.34
N PHE A 710 -20.54 -2.37 18.75
CA PHE A 710 -20.33 -2.42 17.31
C PHE A 710 -20.11 -3.88 16.94
N PRO A 711 -21.14 -4.67 16.62
CA PRO A 711 -20.99 -6.10 16.35
C PRO A 711 -20.10 -6.39 15.15
N PHE A 712 -19.99 -5.43 14.24
CA PHE A 712 -19.06 -5.44 13.11
C PHE A 712 -18.85 -4.01 12.61
N ALA A 713 -17.67 -3.76 12.04
CA ALA A 713 -17.36 -2.50 11.38
C ALA A 713 -17.88 -2.50 9.93
N PRO A 714 -18.03 -1.32 9.29
CA PRO A 714 -18.36 -1.23 7.88
C PRO A 714 -17.42 -2.08 7.01
N GLY A 715 -17.98 -2.88 6.12
CA GLY A 715 -17.19 -3.74 5.22
C GLY A 715 -16.64 -5.03 5.84
N ILE A 716 -16.81 -5.25 7.13
CA ILE A 716 -16.36 -6.48 7.79
C ILE A 716 -17.54 -7.43 7.99
N ARG A 717 -17.36 -8.67 7.54
CA ARG A 717 -18.32 -9.74 7.83
C ARG A 717 -18.29 -10.08 9.32
N PRO A 718 -19.44 -10.24 9.98
CA PRO A 718 -19.49 -10.70 11.36
C PRO A 718 -18.83 -12.09 11.49
N ASN A 719 -18.00 -12.25 12.51
CA ASN A 719 -17.48 -13.56 12.89
C ASN A 719 -18.54 -14.28 13.72
N TRP A 720 -18.95 -15.43 13.26
CA TRP A 720 -19.89 -16.33 13.97
C TRP A 720 -19.15 -17.32 14.84
#